data_f9a2c753fcf2a61a1c37c05a53d003f2
#
_entry.id   f9a2c753fcf2a61a1c37c05a53d003f2
#
_cell.length_a   1.000
_cell.length_b   1.000
_cell.length_c   1.000
_cell.angle_alpha   90.00
_cell.angle_beta   90.00
_cell.angle_gamma   90.00
#
_symmetry.space_group_name_H-M   'P 1'
#
loop_
_entity.id
_entity.type
_entity.pdbx_description
1 polymer ?
#
loop_
_entity_poly.entity_id
_entity_poly.type
_entity_poly.pdbx_seq_one_letter_code
_entity_poly.pdbx_strand_id
1 'polypeptide(L)'
;MLILLMLASTQMALMTSLGPREVELDETPLRSETLDNSGVVSIDIGSNHACVIGTLNQMKCWGSGEDGKTGHENTASYGDDAKEMGQYLMFTDVGAGLTFTDVGAGQRHTCALINDGSVRCWGSNHLLGSYSGEDGSGARGDGYMEMGSAIPAIARFGPDNSANPGHLATSISVGDYHTCAITNDTTEDMLFCWGESGSGQLGSGNTNTEWDTNDGNGIVYLPDRGVGLSQVSAGSAHTCLLWDDGEMACWGSNSHGQLGIGSTEDIGDDETFRDNYQLVDLPTGRTATSIAAGEDMTCAILDDASLACWGWGDGGRLGSETTTDVGDSSGEMGDNLNTVDLGTGLTVVSFATGYGSSCAILDDGDETTPYTTKCWGKGDDGALGYGDAVTRGDGQYEMGNYLPSVDLGTSLHATSIDVGDAFACAILNDGQVKCWGTGMDGRTGLGKSGATGDEAGEMGDQLEPVELFMPEPTLDQPCDLPAEGEALSQETLDSSSSYVGNKTSTDMTPDSCGAVAYVDETNNLVRFGIFHKGKWSTEVVYEYLGMDNRVKDVSLTIDDAGAPHIAISDSDSAGSSSLYYATKVDGDWSNLELHEFSQDSIANSIEVDNDGNLYIVFQGYDTFLSDLRGDLYARTCSSAQYASTKCVGAGDWDTLLADYDLDYATLSNSLDTDVALDGSIHVTYIANESCTATTCQDEPGYVMVVQLDSNGFGTPVNTSALAHVPGQFDNNWGVAGNSSLALDLGLDGSMHIAYLGSPDGIHYLSCSSACDSP
;
A
#
# COMPACT_ATOMS: atom_id res chain seq x y z
N MET A 1 -24.55 -15.17 19.61
CA MET A 1 -24.12 -15.83 20.87
C MET A 1 -23.67 -17.27 20.68
N LEU A 2 -24.11 -17.99 19.65
CA LEU A 2 -23.71 -19.37 19.38
C LEU A 2 -22.46 -19.47 18.50
N ILE A 3 -22.25 -18.55 17.57
CA ILE A 3 -21.09 -18.51 16.65
C ILE A 3 -19.77 -18.23 17.39
N LEU A 4 -19.78 -17.40 18.42
CA LEU A 4 -18.60 -17.19 19.28
C LEU A 4 -18.19 -18.41 20.12
N LEU A 5 -19.10 -19.38 20.33
CA LEU A 5 -18.79 -20.62 21.05
C LEU A 5 -18.14 -21.68 20.13
N MET A 6 -18.31 -21.60 18.82
CA MET A 6 -17.69 -22.55 17.87
C MET A 6 -16.23 -22.23 17.59
N LEU A 7 -15.85 -20.94 17.53
CA LEU A 7 -14.43 -20.53 17.36
C LEU A 7 -13.53 -20.93 18.55
N ALA A 8 -14.10 -21.10 19.76
CA ALA A 8 -13.33 -21.55 20.92
C ALA A 8 -13.04 -23.06 20.95
N SER A 9 -13.71 -23.89 20.15
CA SER A 9 -13.57 -25.34 20.19
C SER A 9 -12.44 -25.89 19.32
N THR A 10 -11.99 -25.17 18.28
CA THR A 10 -10.92 -25.64 17.37
C THR A 10 -9.52 -25.40 17.92
N GLN A 11 -9.33 -24.46 18.82
CA GLN A 11 -8.02 -24.25 19.50
C GLN A 11 -7.77 -25.19 20.68
N MET A 12 -8.77 -25.89 21.20
CA MET A 12 -8.64 -26.77 22.40
C MET A 12 -8.22 -28.21 22.07
N ALA A 13 -8.18 -28.62 20.81
CA ALA A 13 -7.84 -30.01 20.40
C ALA A 13 -6.35 -30.29 20.21
N LEU A 14 -5.46 -29.28 20.32
CA LEU A 14 -4.02 -29.46 20.06
C LEU A 14 -3.14 -29.60 21.34
N MET A 15 -3.70 -29.69 22.55
CA MET A 15 -2.93 -29.74 23.79
C MET A 15 -2.97 -31.04 24.60
N THR A 16 -3.36 -32.18 24.05
CA THR A 16 -3.32 -33.45 24.81
C THR A 16 -2.67 -34.60 24.05
N SER A 17 -1.36 -34.52 23.77
CA SER A 17 -0.53 -35.73 23.67
C SER A 17 0.95 -35.42 23.57
N LEU A 18 1.64 -35.14 24.64
CA LEU A 18 3.08 -35.46 24.82
C LEU A 18 3.41 -35.43 26.33
N GLY A 19 3.80 -36.58 26.83
CA GLY A 19 4.20 -36.77 28.21
C GLY A 19 5.57 -36.15 28.51
N PRO A 20 5.98 -36.05 29.80
CA PRO A 20 7.11 -35.22 30.24
C PRO A 20 8.45 -35.85 29.89
N ARG A 21 9.29 -35.09 29.24
CA ARG A 21 10.73 -35.27 29.20
C ARG A 21 11.39 -33.96 29.60
N GLU A 22 11.97 -33.95 30.80
CA GLU A 22 12.87 -32.88 31.22
C GLU A 22 14.09 -32.86 30.32
N VAL A 23 14.31 -31.70 29.65
CA VAL A 23 15.59 -31.31 29.08
C VAL A 23 15.83 -29.87 29.55
N GLU A 24 16.82 -29.70 30.40
CA GLU A 24 17.37 -28.41 30.77
C GLU A 24 17.82 -27.69 29.50
N LEU A 25 17.16 -26.58 29.14
CA LEU A 25 17.59 -25.68 28.07
C LEU A 25 18.11 -24.40 28.71
N ASP A 26 19.35 -24.11 28.40
CA ASP A 26 20.06 -22.87 28.62
C ASP A 26 19.23 -21.68 28.09
N GLU A 27 18.78 -20.82 29.02
CA GLU A 27 17.96 -19.65 28.68
C GLU A 27 18.83 -18.50 28.14
N THR A 28 19.13 -18.54 26.86
CA THR A 28 19.33 -17.31 26.10
C THR A 28 18.00 -17.00 25.39
N PRO A 29 17.37 -15.82 25.59
CA PRO A 29 16.14 -15.48 24.87
C PRO A 29 16.48 -15.33 23.41
N LEU A 30 16.08 -16.31 22.59
CA LEU A 30 15.93 -16.11 21.17
C LEU A 30 14.85 -15.01 21.02
N ARG A 31 15.29 -13.82 20.69
CA ARG A 31 14.44 -12.76 20.18
C ARG A 31 13.69 -13.35 18.99
N SER A 32 12.41 -13.65 19.16
CA SER A 32 11.49 -13.87 18.06
C SER A 32 11.46 -12.54 17.30
N GLU A 33 12.17 -12.46 16.20
CA GLU A 33 11.92 -11.42 15.21
C GLU A 33 10.56 -11.76 14.58
N THR A 34 9.50 -11.27 15.18
CA THR A 34 8.25 -11.07 14.49
C THR A 34 8.56 -10.08 13.38
N LEU A 35 8.42 -10.47 12.12
CA LEU A 35 8.47 -9.56 11.00
C LEU A 35 7.32 -8.55 11.21
N ASP A 36 7.67 -7.39 11.74
CA ASP A 36 6.74 -6.28 11.85
C ASP A 36 6.59 -5.69 10.43
N ASN A 37 5.48 -6.00 9.78
CA ASN A 37 5.17 -5.55 8.43
C ASN A 37 4.79 -4.05 8.35
N SER A 38 4.80 -3.35 9.48
CA SER A 38 4.41 -1.93 9.56
C SER A 38 5.56 -0.95 9.31
N GLY A 39 6.80 -1.43 9.26
CA GLY A 39 7.98 -0.58 9.14
C GLY A 39 8.23 -0.08 7.72
N VAL A 40 8.78 1.14 7.63
CA VAL A 40 9.35 1.71 6.42
C VAL A 40 10.83 1.37 6.33
N VAL A 41 11.29 0.92 5.16
CA VAL A 41 12.69 0.55 4.91
C VAL A 41 13.44 1.56 4.05
N SER A 42 12.73 2.33 3.22
CA SER A 42 13.31 3.38 2.38
C SER A 42 12.34 4.53 2.25
N ILE A 43 12.89 5.74 2.16
CA ILE A 43 12.18 6.98 1.88
C ILE A 43 13.00 7.79 0.89
N ASP A 44 12.33 8.41 -0.06
CA ASP A 44 12.91 9.42 -0.95
C ASP A 44 11.93 10.57 -1.14
N ILE A 45 12.46 11.77 -1.12
CA ILE A 45 11.68 13.02 -1.11
C ILE A 45 12.08 13.86 -2.31
N GLY A 46 11.10 14.12 -3.16
CA GLY A 46 11.23 15.12 -4.21
C GLY A 46 10.96 16.54 -3.70
N SER A 47 10.82 17.49 -4.63
CA SER A 47 10.57 18.89 -4.25
C SER A 47 9.28 19.05 -3.42
N ASN A 48 8.22 18.30 -3.74
CA ASN A 48 6.89 18.51 -3.15
C ASN A 48 6.04 17.24 -3.03
N HIS A 49 6.66 16.06 -3.07
CA HIS A 49 6.04 14.78 -2.76
C HIS A 49 7.07 13.84 -2.13
N ALA A 50 6.63 12.83 -1.46
CA ALA A 50 7.46 11.82 -0.82
C ALA A 50 6.96 10.42 -1.17
N CYS A 51 7.88 9.47 -1.26
CA CYS A 51 7.60 8.07 -1.50
C CYS A 51 8.33 7.19 -0.47
N VAL A 52 7.69 6.13 -0.02
CA VAL A 52 8.28 5.17 0.92
C VAL A 52 8.09 3.74 0.43
N ILE A 53 9.06 2.90 0.74
CA ILE A 53 8.97 1.45 0.55
C ILE A 53 8.84 0.81 1.93
N GLY A 54 7.81 -0.04 2.09
CA GLY A 54 7.58 -0.81 3.31
C GLY A 54 8.37 -2.12 3.34
N THR A 55 8.33 -2.79 4.48
CA THR A 55 9.04 -4.07 4.73
C THR A 55 8.65 -5.21 3.78
N LEU A 56 7.46 -5.15 3.18
CA LEU A 56 7.00 -6.10 2.15
C LEU A 56 7.33 -5.65 0.71
N ASN A 57 8.18 -4.63 0.54
CA ASN A 57 8.56 -4.06 -0.75
C ASN A 57 7.38 -3.47 -1.56
N GLN A 58 6.29 -3.08 -0.90
CA GLN A 58 5.24 -2.26 -1.45
C GLN A 58 5.56 -0.77 -1.25
N MET A 59 4.97 0.10 -2.06
CA MET A 59 5.26 1.52 -2.05
C MET A 59 4.00 2.36 -1.88
N LYS A 60 4.14 3.48 -1.18
CA LYS A 60 3.15 4.56 -1.09
C LYS A 60 3.82 5.90 -1.33
N CYS A 61 3.13 6.79 -2.05
CA CYS A 61 3.57 8.16 -2.28
C CYS A 61 2.47 9.15 -1.88
N TRP A 62 2.85 10.32 -1.38
CA TRP A 62 1.94 11.39 -0.98
C TRP A 62 2.56 12.76 -1.26
N GLY A 63 1.80 13.82 -1.05
CA GLY A 63 2.16 15.18 -1.41
C GLY A 63 1.48 15.61 -2.69
N SER A 64 2.11 16.50 -3.46
CA SER A 64 1.55 17.01 -4.72
C SER A 64 1.40 15.94 -5.77
N GLY A 65 0.18 15.76 -6.28
CA GLY A 65 -0.14 14.83 -7.38
C GLY A 65 -0.02 15.43 -8.77
N GLU A 66 0.51 16.67 -8.92
CA GLU A 66 0.68 17.30 -10.23
C GLU A 66 1.47 16.39 -11.19
N ASP A 67 1.03 16.28 -12.44
CA ASP A 67 1.56 15.38 -13.47
C ASP A 67 1.44 13.87 -13.12
N GLY A 68 0.67 13.49 -12.09
CA GLY A 68 0.51 12.09 -11.70
C GLY A 68 1.71 11.47 -10.98
N LYS A 69 2.66 12.27 -10.50
CA LYS A 69 3.93 11.80 -9.92
C LYS A 69 3.79 10.98 -8.64
N THR A 70 2.64 11.03 -7.95
CA THR A 70 2.33 10.13 -6.83
C THR A 70 1.89 8.72 -7.27
N GLY A 71 1.58 8.53 -8.56
CA GLY A 71 1.21 7.23 -9.11
C GLY A 71 -0.18 6.72 -8.72
N HIS A 72 -1.12 7.62 -8.42
CA HIS A 72 -2.50 7.30 -8.04
C HIS A 72 -3.51 7.44 -9.18
N GLU A 73 -3.05 7.50 -10.43
CA GLU A 73 -3.90 7.65 -11.64
C GLU A 73 -4.77 8.92 -11.64
N ASN A 74 -4.30 9.96 -10.97
CA ASN A 74 -4.93 11.28 -10.92
C ASN A 74 -3.90 12.36 -10.55
N THR A 75 -4.34 13.62 -10.53
CA THR A 75 -3.51 14.78 -10.18
C THR A 75 -3.84 15.37 -8.80
N ALA A 76 -4.57 14.66 -7.96
CA ALA A 76 -4.88 15.12 -6.61
C ALA A 76 -3.65 15.10 -5.72
N SER A 77 -3.55 16.05 -4.81
CA SER A 77 -2.60 16.00 -3.71
C SER A 77 -3.13 15.09 -2.61
N TYR A 78 -2.25 14.46 -1.84
CA TYR A 78 -2.58 13.57 -0.73
C TYR A 78 -1.81 13.96 0.51
N GLY A 79 -2.47 13.92 1.66
CA GLY A 79 -1.88 14.23 2.96
C GLY A 79 -2.12 15.64 3.45
N ASP A 80 -2.90 16.47 2.73
CA ASP A 80 -3.33 17.80 3.13
C ASP A 80 -4.72 17.83 3.78
N ASP A 81 -5.52 16.79 3.57
CA ASP A 81 -6.83 16.63 4.22
C ASP A 81 -6.88 15.38 5.12
N ALA A 82 -7.77 15.42 6.11
CA ALA A 82 -7.99 14.27 6.98
C ALA A 82 -8.57 13.09 6.20
N LYS A 83 -8.05 11.88 6.44
CA LYS A 83 -8.43 10.62 5.79
C LYS A 83 -7.89 10.45 4.36
N GLU A 84 -6.77 11.04 4.05
CA GLU A 84 -6.04 10.77 2.79
C GLU A 84 -4.84 9.85 2.98
N MET A 85 -4.42 9.66 4.23
CA MET A 85 -3.27 8.83 4.60
C MET A 85 -3.70 7.49 5.21
N GLY A 86 -2.76 6.67 5.61
CA GLY A 86 -3.01 5.36 6.22
C GLY A 86 -3.62 4.37 5.23
N GLN A 87 -4.75 3.80 5.60
CA GLN A 87 -5.49 2.86 4.75
C GLN A 87 -6.15 3.51 3.52
N TYR A 88 -6.32 4.83 3.52
CA TYR A 88 -6.92 5.56 2.39
C TYR A 88 -5.90 5.92 1.31
N LEU A 89 -4.61 5.98 1.65
CA LEU A 89 -3.54 6.17 0.67
C LEU A 89 -3.28 4.84 -0.05
N MET A 90 -3.56 4.79 -1.33
CA MET A 90 -3.38 3.58 -2.13
C MET A 90 -1.91 3.20 -2.28
N PHE A 91 -1.65 1.93 -2.51
CA PHE A 91 -0.34 1.47 -2.95
C PHE A 91 -0.11 1.86 -4.41
N THR A 92 1.12 2.26 -4.72
CA THR A 92 1.52 2.48 -6.11
C THR A 92 1.63 1.13 -6.82
N ASP A 93 0.92 0.97 -7.93
CA ASP A 93 0.91 -0.26 -8.74
C ASP A 93 1.93 -0.15 -9.90
N VAL A 94 2.80 -1.13 -10.02
CA VAL A 94 3.76 -1.26 -11.15
C VAL A 94 3.56 -2.55 -11.94
N GLY A 95 2.51 -3.31 -11.64
CA GLY A 95 2.13 -4.55 -12.33
C GLY A 95 2.29 -5.80 -11.47
N ALA A 96 1.49 -6.79 -11.78
CA ALA A 96 1.36 -8.01 -10.99
C ALA A 96 2.69 -8.75 -10.78
N GLY A 97 2.98 -9.13 -9.54
CA GLY A 97 4.18 -9.85 -9.15
C GLY A 97 5.47 -9.04 -9.12
N LEU A 98 5.38 -7.72 -9.35
CA LEU A 98 6.51 -6.80 -9.27
C LEU A 98 6.50 -6.07 -7.92
N THR A 99 7.69 -5.91 -7.36
CA THR A 99 7.90 -5.22 -6.07
C THR A 99 9.03 -4.21 -6.19
N PHE A 100 9.05 -3.26 -5.27
CA PHE A 100 10.00 -2.15 -5.27
C PHE A 100 11.26 -2.53 -4.50
N THR A 101 12.43 -2.17 -5.03
CA THR A 101 13.72 -2.32 -4.34
C THR A 101 14.40 -0.99 -4.05
N ASP A 102 14.05 0.06 -4.82
CA ASP A 102 14.53 1.43 -4.62
C ASP A 102 13.55 2.41 -5.26
N VAL A 103 13.53 3.65 -4.81
CA VAL A 103 12.68 4.72 -5.35
C VAL A 103 13.44 6.04 -5.35
N GLY A 104 13.18 6.86 -6.35
CA GLY A 104 13.65 8.23 -6.42
C GLY A 104 12.52 9.16 -6.83
N ALA A 105 12.40 10.28 -6.13
CA ALA A 105 11.38 11.30 -6.32
C ALA A 105 12.02 12.62 -6.81
N GLY A 106 11.61 13.10 -7.97
CA GLY A 106 12.08 14.38 -8.54
C GLY A 106 11.11 15.53 -8.28
N GLN A 107 11.23 16.60 -9.06
CA GLN A 107 10.26 17.70 -8.95
C GLN A 107 8.92 17.34 -9.59
N ARG A 108 8.94 16.65 -10.75
CA ARG A 108 7.77 16.39 -11.59
C ARG A 108 7.59 14.92 -11.98
N HIS A 109 8.43 14.01 -11.48
CA HIS A 109 8.37 12.60 -11.79
C HIS A 109 8.90 11.76 -10.64
N THR A 110 8.59 10.49 -10.70
CA THR A 110 9.07 9.45 -9.78
C THR A 110 9.56 8.29 -10.61
N CYS A 111 10.70 7.72 -10.24
CA CYS A 111 11.21 6.48 -10.81
C CYS A 111 11.44 5.45 -9.71
N ALA A 112 11.20 4.20 -10.00
CA ALA A 112 11.45 3.10 -9.07
C ALA A 112 12.26 1.98 -9.73
N LEU A 113 13.16 1.41 -8.96
CA LEU A 113 13.85 0.19 -9.29
C LEU A 113 13.01 -1.01 -8.86
N ILE A 114 12.80 -1.94 -9.77
CA ILE A 114 11.92 -3.09 -9.59
C ILE A 114 12.74 -4.35 -9.31
N ASN A 115 12.16 -5.32 -8.65
CA ASN A 115 12.79 -6.60 -8.29
C ASN A 115 13.31 -7.43 -9.47
N ASP A 116 12.87 -7.12 -10.71
CA ASP A 116 13.38 -7.73 -11.94
C ASP A 116 14.57 -6.97 -12.55
N GLY A 117 15.04 -5.90 -11.90
CA GLY A 117 16.13 -5.03 -12.35
C GLY A 117 15.74 -4.02 -13.43
N SER A 118 14.45 -3.89 -13.75
CA SER A 118 13.95 -2.82 -14.60
C SER A 118 13.70 -1.54 -13.77
N VAL A 119 13.70 -0.40 -14.46
CA VAL A 119 13.29 0.89 -13.89
C VAL A 119 11.92 1.25 -14.48
N ARG A 120 11.02 1.75 -13.67
CA ARG A 120 9.71 2.27 -14.08
C ARG A 120 9.54 3.68 -13.59
N CYS A 121 9.11 4.58 -14.50
CA CYS A 121 8.94 6.00 -14.18
C CYS A 121 7.53 6.47 -14.55
N TRP A 122 7.01 7.41 -13.76
CA TRP A 122 5.73 8.08 -13.98
C TRP A 122 5.84 9.55 -13.56
N GLY A 123 4.86 10.36 -13.95
CA GLY A 123 4.91 11.81 -13.83
C GLY A 123 5.01 12.48 -15.19
N SER A 124 5.70 13.60 -15.26
CA SER A 124 5.88 14.40 -16.49
C SER A 124 6.57 13.64 -17.61
N ASN A 125 5.94 13.56 -18.76
CA ASN A 125 6.32 12.68 -19.89
C ASN A 125 7.76 12.87 -20.40
N HIS A 126 8.31 14.06 -20.31
CA HIS A 126 9.66 14.36 -20.80
C HIS A 126 10.79 13.76 -19.94
N LEU A 127 10.45 13.22 -18.77
CA LEU A 127 11.40 12.77 -17.75
C LEU A 127 11.43 11.26 -17.59
N LEU A 128 10.57 10.52 -18.32
CA LEU A 128 10.28 9.12 -18.04
C LEU A 128 11.23 8.13 -18.71
N GLY A 129 12.14 8.57 -19.59
CA GLY A 129 13.12 7.68 -20.28
C GLY A 129 12.51 6.61 -21.18
N SER A 130 11.20 6.62 -21.38
CA SER A 130 10.50 5.68 -22.25
C SER A 130 9.42 6.41 -23.04
N TYR A 131 9.67 6.60 -24.35
CA TYR A 131 8.69 7.21 -25.26
C TYR A 131 7.63 6.16 -25.65
N SER A 132 6.37 6.44 -25.40
CA SER A 132 5.25 5.56 -25.78
C SER A 132 4.02 6.30 -26.30
N GLY A 133 4.17 7.45 -26.95
CA GLY A 133 3.00 8.19 -27.42
C GLY A 133 3.18 8.87 -28.78
N GLU A 134 2.21 8.69 -29.67
CA GLU A 134 2.17 9.36 -30.99
C GLU A 134 1.82 10.87 -30.89
N ASP A 135 1.51 11.41 -29.70
CA ASP A 135 1.03 12.79 -29.52
C ASP A 135 1.86 13.66 -28.55
N GLY A 136 2.86 13.13 -27.87
CA GLY A 136 3.82 13.95 -27.10
C GLY A 136 3.23 14.85 -26.01
N SER A 137 1.97 14.69 -25.70
CA SER A 137 1.25 15.53 -24.74
C SER A 137 0.59 14.65 -23.68
N GLY A 138 1.19 14.53 -22.54
CA GLY A 138 0.56 13.89 -21.39
C GLY A 138 1.61 13.46 -20.37
N ALA A 139 1.29 13.63 -19.13
CA ALA A 139 1.97 12.98 -18.02
C ALA A 139 1.58 11.49 -18.01
N ARG A 140 2.15 10.71 -17.11
CA ARG A 140 1.78 9.31 -16.86
C ARG A 140 1.51 9.13 -15.38
N GLY A 141 0.42 8.45 -15.05
CA GLY A 141 -0.06 8.32 -13.69
C GLY A 141 -1.03 9.45 -13.28
N ASP A 142 -1.37 10.34 -14.22
CA ASP A 142 -2.36 11.40 -14.05
C ASP A 142 -3.76 11.02 -14.55
N GLY A 143 -3.89 9.84 -15.18
CA GLY A 143 -5.14 9.31 -15.74
C GLY A 143 -5.36 7.83 -15.48
N TYR A 144 -6.61 7.41 -15.59
CA TYR A 144 -7.05 6.04 -15.35
C TYR A 144 -6.39 5.01 -16.29
N MET A 145 -5.90 3.89 -15.77
CA MET A 145 -5.17 2.81 -16.45
C MET A 145 -3.79 3.21 -17.00
N GLU A 146 -3.14 4.17 -16.41
CA GLU A 146 -1.77 4.57 -16.80
C GLU A 146 -0.69 3.94 -15.94
N MET A 147 -1.06 3.41 -14.75
CA MET A 147 -0.18 2.70 -13.83
C MET A 147 -0.20 1.19 -14.08
N GLY A 148 0.40 0.43 -13.20
CA GLY A 148 0.44 -1.03 -13.27
C GLY A 148 1.23 -1.55 -14.47
N SER A 149 0.63 -2.49 -15.19
CA SER A 149 1.22 -3.07 -16.40
C SER A 149 1.30 -2.11 -17.59
N ALA A 150 0.66 -0.94 -17.51
CA ALA A 150 0.72 0.09 -18.56
C ALA A 150 2.03 0.90 -18.50
N ILE A 151 2.73 0.94 -17.36
CA ILE A 151 4.02 1.62 -17.24
C ILE A 151 5.07 0.78 -18.00
N PRO A 152 5.70 1.31 -19.05
CA PRO A 152 6.76 0.59 -19.74
C PRO A 152 7.99 0.45 -18.84
N ALA A 153 8.58 -0.73 -18.85
CA ALA A 153 9.85 -0.97 -18.19
C ALA A 153 10.99 -0.36 -19.02
N ILE A 154 11.84 0.42 -18.40
CA ILE A 154 13.18 0.73 -18.91
C ILE A 154 14.04 -0.48 -18.54
N ALA A 155 14.08 -1.47 -19.44
CA ALA A 155 14.74 -2.76 -19.19
C ALA A 155 15.94 -2.99 -20.12
N ARG A 156 16.24 -2.02 -20.98
CA ARG A 156 17.27 -2.17 -22.01
C ARG A 156 18.27 -1.02 -21.94
N PHE A 157 19.12 -1.12 -20.97
CA PHE A 157 20.30 -0.26 -20.87
C PHE A 157 21.39 -0.88 -21.76
N GLY A 158 21.49 -0.52 -23.03
CA GLY A 158 22.53 -1.09 -23.92
C GLY A 158 22.58 -0.48 -25.29
N PRO A 159 23.78 -0.48 -25.92
CA PRO A 159 24.07 0.29 -27.14
C PRO A 159 23.49 -0.29 -28.44
N ASP A 160 22.82 -1.43 -28.38
CA ASP A 160 22.17 -2.00 -29.56
C ASP A 160 20.83 -2.64 -29.20
N ASN A 161 19.84 -2.44 -30.04
CA ASN A 161 18.51 -3.07 -29.99
C ASN A 161 18.57 -4.62 -30.16
N SER A 162 19.72 -5.24 -29.92
CA SER A 162 19.85 -6.69 -30.00
C SER A 162 19.16 -7.33 -28.81
N ALA A 163 18.55 -8.49 -29.03
CA ALA A 163 17.81 -9.28 -28.03
C ALA A 163 18.71 -9.89 -26.92
N ASN A 164 19.78 -9.21 -26.56
CA ASN A 164 20.57 -9.53 -25.39
C ASN A 164 19.75 -9.12 -24.15
N PRO A 165 19.63 -9.95 -23.11
CA PRO A 165 19.02 -9.51 -21.87
C PRO A 165 19.82 -8.29 -21.40
N GLY A 166 19.14 -7.12 -21.39
CA GLY A 166 19.76 -5.82 -21.12
C GLY A 166 20.45 -5.79 -19.76
N HIS A 167 21.33 -4.85 -19.60
CA HIS A 167 21.94 -4.55 -18.31
C HIS A 167 20.83 -4.24 -17.30
N LEU A 168 20.88 -4.84 -16.14
CA LEU A 168 19.92 -4.58 -15.07
C LEU A 168 20.40 -3.39 -14.24
N ALA A 169 19.49 -2.50 -13.89
CA ALA A 169 19.82 -1.42 -12.98
C ALA A 169 20.05 -1.98 -11.56
N THR A 170 21.07 -1.44 -10.90
CA THR A 170 21.43 -1.77 -9.52
C THR A 170 21.21 -0.61 -8.56
N SER A 171 21.16 0.63 -9.09
CA SER A 171 20.90 1.83 -8.34
C SER A 171 20.29 2.88 -9.26
N ILE A 172 19.43 3.72 -8.72
CA ILE A 172 18.86 4.89 -9.39
C ILE A 172 19.09 6.15 -8.56
N SER A 173 19.15 7.29 -9.23
CA SER A 173 19.07 8.60 -8.58
C SER A 173 18.24 9.54 -9.45
N VAL A 174 17.29 10.20 -8.83
CA VAL A 174 16.31 11.04 -9.50
C VAL A 174 16.49 12.48 -9.02
N GLY A 175 16.85 13.35 -9.96
CA GLY A 175 16.92 14.77 -9.72
C GLY A 175 15.61 15.48 -10.09
N ASP A 176 15.63 16.81 -10.11
CA ASP A 176 14.41 17.57 -10.42
C ASP A 176 13.87 17.26 -11.82
N TYR A 177 14.74 17.19 -12.81
CA TYR A 177 14.39 17.12 -14.22
C TYR A 177 15.13 16.03 -14.99
N HIS A 178 15.89 15.18 -14.30
CA HIS A 178 16.59 14.06 -14.95
C HIS A 178 16.77 12.91 -13.99
N THR A 179 17.03 11.75 -14.53
CA THR A 179 17.24 10.50 -13.77
C THR A 179 18.50 9.82 -14.27
N CYS A 180 19.26 9.24 -13.37
CA CYS A 180 20.42 8.42 -13.67
C CYS A 180 20.30 7.03 -13.05
N ALA A 181 20.82 6.01 -13.73
CA ALA A 181 20.87 4.63 -13.26
C ALA A 181 22.26 4.02 -13.47
N ILE A 182 22.80 3.40 -12.44
CA ILE A 182 23.96 2.51 -12.55
C ILE A 182 23.42 1.13 -12.93
N THR A 183 24.02 0.53 -13.95
CA THR A 183 23.68 -0.82 -14.38
C THR A 183 24.89 -1.71 -14.27
N ASN A 184 24.68 -2.95 -13.88
CA ASN A 184 25.72 -3.95 -13.75
C ASN A 184 25.56 -5.00 -14.86
N ASP A 185 26.58 -5.13 -15.73
CA ASP A 185 26.77 -6.27 -16.60
C ASP A 185 27.89 -7.13 -16.02
N THR A 186 27.98 -8.36 -16.47
CA THR A 186 29.02 -9.33 -16.09
C THR A 186 30.44 -8.87 -16.41
N THR A 187 30.61 -7.74 -17.12
CA THR A 187 31.90 -7.26 -17.62
C THR A 187 32.27 -5.84 -17.21
N GLU A 188 31.31 -4.90 -17.13
CA GLU A 188 31.58 -3.48 -16.84
C GLU A 188 30.33 -2.81 -16.30
N ASP A 189 30.48 -1.93 -15.29
CA ASP A 189 29.42 -1.05 -14.84
C ASP A 189 29.19 0.05 -15.88
N MET A 190 27.93 0.40 -16.14
CA MET A 190 27.56 1.48 -17.04
C MET A 190 26.65 2.48 -16.33
N LEU A 191 26.72 3.72 -16.75
CA LEU A 191 25.87 4.80 -16.30
C LEU A 191 24.95 5.25 -17.43
N PHE A 192 23.66 5.34 -17.14
CA PHE A 192 22.65 5.89 -18.03
C PHE A 192 21.95 7.06 -17.36
N CYS A 193 21.79 8.17 -18.10
CA CYS A 193 21.01 9.32 -17.65
C CYS A 193 20.01 9.72 -18.74
N TRP A 194 18.83 10.17 -18.33
CA TRP A 194 17.76 10.64 -19.22
C TRP A 194 16.97 11.78 -18.56
N GLY A 195 16.15 12.47 -19.36
CA GLY A 195 15.41 13.65 -18.96
C GLY A 195 15.95 14.91 -19.59
N GLU A 196 15.85 16.03 -18.92
CA GLU A 196 16.35 17.32 -19.39
C GLU A 196 17.88 17.41 -19.34
N SER A 197 18.46 18.18 -20.29
CA SER A 197 19.90 18.41 -20.41
C SER A 197 20.23 19.87 -20.68
N GLY A 198 19.42 20.80 -20.15
CA GLY A 198 19.60 22.23 -20.42
C GLY A 198 20.98 22.81 -20.07
N SER A 199 21.69 22.20 -19.11
CA SER A 199 23.05 22.52 -18.67
C SER A 199 24.04 21.39 -18.88
N GLY A 200 23.69 20.36 -19.67
CA GLY A 200 24.57 19.21 -19.91
C GLY A 200 24.55 18.15 -18.80
N GLN A 201 23.58 18.17 -17.89
CA GLN A 201 23.49 17.26 -16.75
C GLN A 201 23.39 15.78 -17.14
N LEU A 202 23.09 15.44 -18.38
CA LEU A 202 23.14 14.07 -18.88
C LEU A 202 24.56 13.62 -19.30
N GLY A 203 25.53 14.55 -19.36
CA GLY A 203 26.92 14.23 -19.71
C GLY A 203 27.13 13.78 -21.18
N SER A 204 26.15 14.00 -22.02
CA SER A 204 26.15 13.59 -23.44
C SER A 204 26.93 14.51 -24.39
N GLY A 205 27.41 15.66 -23.91
CA GLY A 205 28.10 16.68 -24.68
C GLY A 205 27.16 17.55 -25.52
N ASN A 206 25.94 17.71 -25.06
CA ASN A 206 24.97 18.59 -25.66
C ASN A 206 23.81 18.91 -24.65
N THR A 207 23.03 19.91 -24.99
CA THR A 207 21.91 20.36 -24.16
C THR A 207 20.55 19.79 -24.63
N ASN A 208 20.53 18.66 -25.33
CA ASN A 208 19.33 18.05 -25.80
C ASN A 208 18.70 17.17 -24.71
N THR A 209 17.40 17.29 -24.54
CA THR A 209 16.62 16.39 -23.69
C THR A 209 16.63 14.98 -24.28
N GLU A 210 16.88 13.97 -23.45
CA GLU A 210 16.82 12.56 -23.81
C GLU A 210 15.53 11.93 -23.28
N TRP A 211 14.62 11.59 -24.18
CA TRP A 211 13.27 11.12 -23.84
C TRP A 211 13.11 9.60 -23.90
N ASP A 212 14.03 8.91 -24.61
CA ASP A 212 13.94 7.47 -24.83
C ASP A 212 15.32 6.81 -24.75
N THR A 213 15.55 6.06 -23.68
CA THR A 213 16.78 5.30 -23.48
C THR A 213 16.84 4.01 -24.31
N ASN A 214 15.71 3.60 -24.92
CA ASN A 214 15.64 2.31 -25.64
C ASN A 214 16.47 2.28 -26.93
N ASP A 215 16.88 3.42 -27.47
CA ASP A 215 17.73 3.53 -28.63
C ASP A 215 19.25 3.62 -28.31
N GLY A 216 19.61 3.57 -27.03
CA GLY A 216 20.97 3.63 -26.51
C GLY A 216 21.55 5.03 -26.37
N ASN A 217 20.71 6.08 -26.44
CA ASN A 217 21.19 7.46 -26.37
C ASN A 217 21.46 7.94 -24.91
N GLY A 218 20.88 7.31 -23.90
CA GLY A 218 21.08 7.67 -22.49
C GLY A 218 22.43 7.26 -21.90
N ILE A 219 23.37 6.66 -22.67
CA ILE A 219 24.65 6.21 -22.13
C ILE A 219 25.53 7.43 -21.81
N VAL A 220 26.00 7.50 -20.58
CA VAL A 220 27.06 8.43 -20.18
C VAL A 220 28.41 7.77 -20.45
N TYR A 221 29.17 8.32 -21.39
CA TYR A 221 30.50 7.82 -21.67
C TYR A 221 31.47 8.23 -20.56
N LEU A 222 31.93 7.24 -19.80
CA LEU A 222 32.82 7.44 -18.65
C LEU A 222 34.29 7.32 -19.05
N PRO A 223 35.24 7.97 -18.34
CA PRO A 223 36.67 7.73 -18.49
C PRO A 223 37.01 6.31 -18.03
N ASP A 224 37.91 5.65 -18.75
CA ASP A 224 38.45 4.32 -18.34
C ASP A 224 39.39 4.51 -17.15
N ARG A 225 38.90 4.27 -15.95
CA ARG A 225 39.67 4.35 -14.70
C ARG A 225 40.05 2.98 -14.14
N GLY A 226 39.46 1.90 -14.64
CA GLY A 226 39.68 0.53 -14.17
C GLY A 226 39.14 0.27 -12.77
N VAL A 227 38.17 1.10 -12.27
CA VAL A 227 37.47 0.96 -10.99
C VAL A 227 35.98 1.00 -11.25
N GLY A 228 35.17 0.36 -10.41
CA GLY A 228 33.71 0.29 -10.50
C GLY A 228 33.02 1.61 -10.08
N LEU A 229 31.72 1.65 -10.29
CA LEU A 229 30.86 2.78 -9.93
C LEU A 229 30.20 2.48 -8.57
N SER A 230 30.40 3.38 -7.59
CA SER A 230 29.85 3.24 -6.25
C SER A 230 28.47 3.90 -6.10
N GLN A 231 28.35 5.15 -6.52
CA GLN A 231 27.13 5.94 -6.34
C GLN A 231 26.99 6.98 -7.44
N VAL A 232 25.75 7.22 -7.88
CA VAL A 232 25.38 8.40 -8.68
C VAL A 232 24.40 9.23 -7.87
N SER A 233 24.49 10.56 -7.96
CA SER A 233 23.56 11.49 -7.36
C SER A 233 23.18 12.60 -8.34
N ALA A 234 21.89 12.73 -8.58
CA ALA A 234 21.29 13.71 -9.48
C ALA A 234 20.68 14.85 -8.67
N GLY A 235 21.12 16.07 -8.90
CA GLY A 235 20.58 17.28 -8.31
C GLY A 235 19.53 17.96 -9.21
N SER A 236 19.34 19.26 -9.08
CA SER A 236 18.37 19.98 -9.92
C SER A 236 18.83 19.99 -11.40
N ALA A 237 20.04 20.42 -11.67
CA ALA A 237 20.59 20.54 -13.03
C ALA A 237 22.05 20.09 -13.13
N HIS A 238 22.54 19.29 -12.18
CA HIS A 238 23.88 18.69 -12.21
C HIS A 238 23.82 17.26 -11.72
N THR A 239 24.85 16.49 -12.03
CA THR A 239 25.00 15.09 -11.67
C THR A 239 26.39 14.85 -11.10
N CYS A 240 26.49 14.05 -10.06
CA CYS A 240 27.77 13.63 -9.45
C CYS A 240 27.88 12.11 -9.46
N LEU A 241 29.08 11.62 -9.70
CA LEU A 241 29.45 10.20 -9.72
C LEU A 241 30.59 9.97 -8.72
N LEU A 242 30.43 8.94 -7.91
CA LEU A 242 31.45 8.42 -7.01
C LEU A 242 31.95 7.06 -7.53
N TRP A 243 33.26 6.90 -7.64
CA TRP A 243 33.90 5.62 -7.96
C TRP A 243 34.28 4.83 -6.69
N ASP A 244 34.51 3.53 -6.86
CA ASP A 244 34.88 2.63 -5.76
C ASP A 244 36.21 3.01 -5.06
N ASP A 245 37.06 3.81 -5.71
CA ASP A 245 38.29 4.34 -5.09
C ASP A 245 38.10 5.59 -4.26
N GLY A 246 36.85 6.08 -4.18
CA GLY A 246 36.47 7.26 -3.42
C GLY A 246 36.77 8.60 -4.11
N GLU A 247 37.23 8.57 -5.37
CA GLU A 247 37.28 9.79 -6.19
C GLU A 247 35.90 10.07 -6.80
N MET A 248 35.59 11.33 -7.00
CA MET A 248 34.30 11.77 -7.54
C MET A 248 34.45 12.86 -8.58
N ALA A 249 33.46 12.99 -9.44
CA ALA A 249 33.35 14.07 -10.40
C ALA A 249 31.89 14.42 -10.63
N CYS A 250 31.65 15.70 -10.94
CA CYS A 250 30.33 16.22 -11.22
C CYS A 250 30.30 16.91 -12.58
N TRP A 251 29.11 16.98 -13.20
CA TRP A 251 28.85 17.65 -14.47
C TRP A 251 27.45 18.23 -14.50
N GLY A 252 27.16 19.07 -15.48
CA GLY A 252 25.93 19.85 -15.59
C GLY A 252 26.15 21.31 -15.21
N SER A 253 25.16 21.93 -14.63
CA SER A 253 25.16 23.33 -14.17
C SER A 253 26.22 23.59 -13.12
N ASN A 254 26.92 24.71 -13.25
CA ASN A 254 27.98 25.12 -12.34
C ASN A 254 27.95 26.61 -11.94
N SER A 255 26.81 27.24 -12.07
CA SER A 255 26.69 28.70 -11.84
C SER A 255 27.09 29.15 -10.43
N HIS A 256 27.08 28.26 -9.45
CA HIS A 256 27.42 28.44 -8.05
C HIS A 256 28.65 27.65 -7.58
N GLY A 257 29.35 26.96 -8.52
CA GLY A 257 30.50 26.13 -8.17
C GLY A 257 30.12 24.75 -7.67
N GLN A 258 28.86 24.29 -7.89
CA GLN A 258 28.34 22.99 -7.42
C GLN A 258 29.08 21.78 -7.98
N LEU A 259 29.86 21.93 -9.06
CA LEU A 259 30.73 20.86 -9.57
C LEU A 259 32.04 20.69 -8.77
N GLY A 260 32.38 21.63 -7.90
CA GLY A 260 33.57 21.55 -7.04
C GLY A 260 34.91 21.61 -7.78
N ILE A 261 34.99 22.34 -8.89
CA ILE A 261 36.16 22.43 -9.76
C ILE A 261 36.85 23.80 -9.71
N GLY A 262 36.41 24.70 -8.82
CA GLY A 262 36.97 26.06 -8.65
C GLY A 262 36.69 26.98 -9.81
N SER A 263 35.56 26.82 -10.48
CA SER A 263 35.07 27.67 -11.57
C SER A 263 33.54 27.60 -11.64
N THR A 264 32.94 28.43 -12.49
CA THR A 264 31.50 28.46 -12.79
C THR A 264 31.18 27.95 -14.21
N GLU A 265 32.09 27.24 -14.83
CA GLU A 265 31.90 26.71 -16.18
C GLU A 265 31.10 25.39 -16.11
N ASP A 266 30.05 25.27 -16.89
CA ASP A 266 29.27 24.03 -17.02
C ASP A 266 30.13 22.93 -17.68
N ILE A 267 29.87 21.66 -17.35
CA ILE A 267 30.54 20.50 -17.98
C ILE A 267 29.46 19.58 -18.57
N GLY A 268 29.66 19.13 -19.81
CA GLY A 268 28.75 18.19 -20.47
C GLY A 268 27.72 18.84 -21.40
N ASP A 269 27.75 20.16 -21.55
CA ASP A 269 26.82 20.93 -22.37
C ASP A 269 27.31 21.08 -23.84
N ASP A 270 28.63 21.04 -24.08
CA ASP A 270 29.27 21.16 -25.44
C ASP A 270 30.27 20.06 -25.74
N GLU A 271 30.85 19.38 -24.76
CA GLU A 271 31.72 18.22 -24.89
C GLU A 271 31.21 17.08 -23.98
N THR A 272 31.43 15.82 -24.39
CA THR A 272 31.03 14.67 -23.56
C THR A 272 31.73 14.72 -22.20
N PHE A 273 31.04 14.21 -21.13
CA PHE A 273 31.67 14.13 -19.82
C PHE A 273 33.04 13.47 -19.84
N ARG A 274 33.20 12.34 -20.58
CA ARG A 274 34.50 11.65 -20.72
C ARG A 274 35.62 12.52 -21.25
N ASP A 275 35.30 13.42 -22.18
CA ASP A 275 36.33 14.22 -22.89
C ASP A 275 36.74 15.46 -22.08
N ASN A 276 35.88 15.92 -21.14
CA ASN A 276 36.13 17.13 -20.35
C ASN A 276 35.93 16.94 -18.83
N TYR A 277 35.90 15.69 -18.29
CA TYR A 277 35.71 15.48 -16.88
C TYR A 277 36.84 16.05 -16.04
N GLN A 278 36.46 16.58 -14.86
CA GLN A 278 37.41 16.99 -13.84
C GLN A 278 37.00 16.33 -12.52
N LEU A 279 38.00 15.82 -11.78
CA LEU A 279 37.75 15.32 -10.43
C LEU A 279 37.48 16.49 -9.50
N VAL A 280 36.59 16.29 -8.56
CA VAL A 280 36.38 17.24 -7.46
C VAL A 280 37.66 17.31 -6.61
N ASP A 281 38.13 18.53 -6.36
CA ASP A 281 39.34 18.72 -5.56
C ASP A 281 38.99 18.66 -4.06
N LEU A 282 39.05 17.45 -3.50
CA LEU A 282 38.84 17.19 -2.07
C LEU A 282 40.10 17.49 -1.26
N PRO A 283 40.03 17.71 0.07
CA PRO A 283 41.19 17.94 0.93
C PRO A 283 42.26 16.85 0.76
N THR A 284 43.54 17.23 0.78
CA THR A 284 44.68 16.33 0.49
C THR A 284 44.62 15.03 1.31
N GLY A 285 44.57 13.90 0.60
CA GLY A 285 44.55 12.57 1.18
C GLY A 285 43.18 12.13 1.69
N ARG A 286 42.12 12.84 1.36
CA ARG A 286 40.74 12.45 1.62
C ARG A 286 40.09 11.88 0.35
N THR A 287 39.14 10.98 0.59
CA THR A 287 38.25 10.41 -0.42
C THR A 287 36.81 10.51 0.05
N ALA A 288 35.85 10.50 -0.86
CA ALA A 288 34.44 10.46 -0.51
C ALA A 288 33.97 9.01 -0.28
N THR A 289 33.07 8.84 0.65
CA THR A 289 32.38 7.54 0.94
C THR A 289 30.90 7.57 0.59
N SER A 290 30.30 8.78 0.51
CA SER A 290 28.93 9.01 0.06
C SER A 290 28.80 10.42 -0.46
N ILE A 291 27.89 10.61 -1.42
CA ILE A 291 27.64 11.91 -2.06
C ILE A 291 26.15 12.19 -2.13
N ALA A 292 25.78 13.49 -2.07
CA ALA A 292 24.45 13.95 -2.42
C ALA A 292 24.51 15.27 -3.16
N ALA A 293 23.74 15.39 -4.24
CA ALA A 293 23.51 16.57 -5.04
C ALA A 293 22.13 17.15 -4.70
N GLY A 294 22.08 18.39 -4.22
CA GLY A 294 20.84 19.12 -3.95
C GLY A 294 20.43 20.02 -5.11
N GLU A 295 19.77 21.15 -4.82
CA GLU A 295 19.34 22.11 -5.85
C GLU A 295 20.56 22.61 -6.67
N ASP A 296 21.41 23.43 -6.10
CA ASP A 296 22.65 23.95 -6.67
C ASP A 296 23.84 23.78 -5.71
N MET A 297 23.85 22.69 -4.96
CA MET A 297 24.90 22.36 -4.01
C MET A 297 25.24 20.87 -4.07
N THR A 298 26.43 20.54 -3.64
CA THR A 298 26.89 19.15 -3.49
C THR A 298 27.52 18.97 -2.13
N CYS A 299 27.26 17.84 -1.49
CA CYS A 299 27.93 17.45 -0.26
C CYS A 299 28.52 16.04 -0.40
N ALA A 300 29.57 15.77 0.37
CA ALA A 300 30.19 14.45 0.47
C ALA A 300 30.57 14.11 1.93
N ILE A 301 30.28 12.88 2.34
CA ILE A 301 30.93 12.31 3.54
C ILE A 301 32.32 11.85 3.12
N LEU A 302 33.32 12.29 3.87
CA LEU A 302 34.71 11.92 3.65
C LEU A 302 35.08 10.61 4.40
N ASP A 303 36.21 10.04 4.07
CA ASP A 303 36.71 8.79 4.64
C ASP A 303 37.00 8.84 6.16
N ASP A 304 37.00 10.04 6.77
CA ASP A 304 37.08 10.25 8.20
C ASP A 304 35.73 10.55 8.86
N ALA A 305 34.64 10.34 8.13
CA ALA A 305 33.25 10.59 8.55
C ALA A 305 32.95 12.06 8.83
N SER A 306 33.74 13.00 8.30
CA SER A 306 33.39 14.42 8.24
C SER A 306 32.54 14.71 6.98
N LEU A 307 31.75 15.81 7.00
CA LEU A 307 30.93 16.25 5.89
C LEU A 307 31.55 17.51 5.27
N ALA A 308 31.67 17.56 3.95
CA ALA A 308 32.06 18.74 3.19
C ALA A 308 30.97 19.09 2.20
N CYS A 309 30.61 20.38 2.10
CA CYS A 309 29.61 20.89 1.18
C CYS A 309 30.14 22.09 0.39
N TRP A 310 29.72 22.21 -0.87
CA TRP A 310 30.07 23.30 -1.77
C TRP A 310 28.94 23.57 -2.77
N GLY A 311 29.04 24.66 -3.51
CA GLY A 311 27.98 25.18 -4.37
C GLY A 311 27.34 26.44 -3.79
N TRP A 312 26.04 26.59 -3.95
CA TRP A 312 25.26 27.74 -3.56
C TRP A 312 25.15 27.91 -2.03
N GLY A 313 25.68 29.03 -1.51
CA GLY A 313 25.72 29.30 -0.05
C GLY A 313 24.53 30.07 0.53
N ASP A 314 23.59 30.54 -0.31
CA ASP A 314 22.45 31.32 0.16
C ASP A 314 21.61 30.58 1.22
N GLY A 315 21.17 31.28 2.24
CA GLY A 315 20.39 30.71 3.34
C GLY A 315 21.19 29.77 4.25
N GLY A 316 22.54 29.78 4.19
CA GLY A 316 23.38 28.97 5.08
C GLY A 316 23.37 27.45 4.79
N ARG A 317 22.84 27.02 3.63
CA ARG A 317 22.67 25.61 3.27
C ARG A 317 23.95 24.79 3.27
N LEU A 318 25.12 25.42 3.06
CA LEU A 318 26.43 24.78 3.14
C LEU A 318 26.91 24.56 4.59
N GLY A 319 26.24 25.12 5.59
CA GLY A 319 26.67 25.03 7.00
C GLY A 319 28.02 25.70 7.30
N SER A 320 28.41 26.67 6.50
CA SER A 320 29.69 27.38 6.57
C SER A 320 29.67 28.65 7.46
N GLU A 321 28.55 28.91 8.14
CA GLU A 321 28.27 30.15 8.90
C GLU A 321 28.36 31.43 8.04
N THR A 322 28.16 31.29 6.72
CA THR A 322 28.10 32.38 5.75
C THR A 322 27.12 32.02 4.63
N THR A 323 26.76 33.03 3.83
CA THR A 323 25.93 32.87 2.63
C THR A 323 26.76 32.90 1.34
N THR A 324 28.08 32.71 1.44
CA THR A 324 29.01 32.77 0.31
C THR A 324 29.05 31.43 -0.41
N ASP A 325 28.99 31.45 -1.74
CA ASP A 325 29.21 30.27 -2.56
C ASP A 325 30.63 29.73 -2.34
N VAL A 326 30.80 28.41 -2.52
CA VAL A 326 32.08 27.72 -2.36
C VAL A 326 32.27 26.80 -3.57
N GLY A 327 33.46 26.84 -4.18
CA GLY A 327 33.78 26.07 -5.36
C GLY A 327 33.59 26.79 -6.69
N ASP A 328 33.07 28.03 -6.65
CA ASP A 328 32.88 28.89 -7.83
C ASP A 328 34.15 29.60 -8.25
N SER A 329 35.14 29.70 -7.36
CA SER A 329 36.41 30.37 -7.61
C SER A 329 37.64 29.55 -7.32
N SER A 330 38.71 29.78 -8.08
CA SER A 330 39.96 29.09 -7.91
C SER A 330 40.55 29.21 -6.49
N GLY A 331 40.86 28.08 -5.87
CA GLY A 331 41.47 27.99 -4.56
C GLY A 331 40.49 27.93 -3.38
N GLU A 332 39.22 27.70 -3.62
CA GLU A 332 38.21 27.44 -2.56
C GLU A 332 38.06 25.96 -2.24
N MET A 333 38.42 25.09 -3.18
CA MET A 333 38.41 23.66 -3.02
C MET A 333 39.77 23.14 -2.50
N GLY A 334 39.92 21.83 -2.40
CA GLY A 334 41.12 21.18 -1.88
C GLY A 334 41.30 21.42 -0.38
N ASP A 335 42.54 21.73 0.03
CA ASP A 335 42.84 21.99 1.44
C ASP A 335 42.18 23.26 2.01
N ASN A 336 41.50 24.05 1.18
CA ASN A 336 40.73 25.22 1.61
C ASN A 336 39.23 24.94 1.77
N LEU A 337 38.75 23.78 1.31
CA LEU A 337 37.40 23.34 1.54
C LEU A 337 37.21 22.94 3.00
N ASN A 338 36.42 23.72 3.74
CA ASN A 338 36.14 23.44 5.13
C ASN A 338 35.06 22.35 5.25
N THR A 339 35.23 21.47 6.23
CA THR A 339 34.17 20.56 6.65
C THR A 339 33.11 21.28 7.47
N VAL A 340 31.86 20.83 7.36
CA VAL A 340 30.72 21.34 8.12
C VAL A 340 30.93 21.05 9.62
N ASP A 341 30.90 22.06 10.47
CA ASP A 341 30.98 21.87 11.92
C ASP A 341 29.61 21.42 12.45
N LEU A 342 29.50 20.14 12.81
CA LEU A 342 28.30 19.53 13.37
C LEU A 342 28.39 19.29 14.89
N GLY A 343 29.52 19.66 15.50
CA GLY A 343 29.77 19.55 16.94
C GLY A 343 30.91 18.61 17.30
N THR A 344 31.45 18.84 18.50
CA THR A 344 32.65 18.13 18.94
C THR A 344 32.38 16.66 19.24
N GLY A 345 33.12 15.76 18.59
CA GLY A 345 33.10 14.31 18.83
C GLY A 345 31.97 13.59 18.09
N LEU A 346 31.28 14.28 17.18
CA LEU A 346 30.25 13.68 16.34
C LEU A 346 30.82 13.33 14.95
N THR A 347 30.41 12.19 14.43
CA THR A 347 30.71 11.71 13.08
C THR A 347 29.42 11.56 12.27
N VAL A 348 29.48 11.78 10.96
CA VAL A 348 28.33 11.70 10.09
C VAL A 348 28.09 10.26 9.66
N VAL A 349 26.88 9.75 9.95
CA VAL A 349 26.42 8.41 9.54
C VAL A 349 25.70 8.48 8.20
N SER A 350 24.81 9.47 8.07
CA SER A 350 24.00 9.70 6.87
C SER A 350 23.63 11.18 6.78
N PHE A 351 23.33 11.64 5.60
CA PHE A 351 22.89 13.02 5.38
C PHE A 351 22.00 13.13 4.15
N ALA A 352 21.25 14.19 4.06
CA ALA A 352 20.45 14.54 2.91
C ALA A 352 20.50 16.05 2.66
N THR A 353 20.33 16.43 1.41
CA THR A 353 20.31 17.83 0.96
C THR A 353 19.12 18.07 0.06
N GLY A 354 18.35 19.14 0.33
CA GLY A 354 17.20 19.52 -0.48
C GLY A 354 17.38 20.88 -1.17
N TYR A 355 16.29 21.60 -1.34
CA TYR A 355 16.24 22.89 -2.04
C TYR A 355 16.86 24.06 -1.27
N GLY A 356 16.99 23.99 -0.01
CA GLY A 356 17.49 25.11 0.79
C GLY A 356 18.00 24.73 2.15
N SER A 357 17.84 23.49 2.53
CA SER A 357 18.22 22.93 3.82
C SER A 357 18.92 21.58 3.66
N SER A 358 19.68 21.23 4.68
CA SER A 358 20.40 19.96 4.77
C SER A 358 20.21 19.38 6.17
N CYS A 359 20.19 18.06 6.28
CA CYS A 359 20.11 17.35 7.55
C CYS A 359 21.18 16.25 7.61
N ALA A 360 21.66 15.94 8.81
CA ALA A 360 22.61 14.85 9.04
C ALA A 360 22.22 14.03 10.28
N ILE A 361 22.42 12.73 10.19
CA ILE A 361 22.36 11.77 11.29
C ILE A 361 23.80 11.58 11.80
N LEU A 362 23.99 11.74 13.09
CA LEU A 362 25.30 11.81 13.73
C LEU A 362 25.44 10.77 14.82
N ASP A 363 26.65 10.21 14.93
CA ASP A 363 27.09 9.26 15.95
C ASP A 363 28.17 9.87 16.84
N ASP A 364 28.06 9.73 18.15
CA ASP A 364 29.08 10.16 19.13
C ASP A 364 30.08 9.03 19.47
N GLY A 365 29.92 7.84 18.88
CA GLY A 365 30.75 6.66 19.09
C GLY A 365 30.45 5.88 20.38
N ASP A 366 29.37 6.22 21.09
CA ASP A 366 28.90 5.48 22.26
C ASP A 366 27.66 4.64 21.87
N GLU A 367 27.82 3.31 21.77
CA GLU A 367 26.76 2.37 21.41
C GLU A 367 25.52 2.42 22.35
N THR A 368 25.62 3.14 23.47
CA THR A 368 24.50 3.29 24.42
C THR A 368 23.70 4.58 24.22
N THR A 369 24.21 5.50 23.42
CA THR A 369 23.51 6.74 23.06
C THR A 369 22.84 6.61 21.70
N PRO A 370 21.59 7.10 21.54
CA PRO A 370 20.93 7.10 20.24
C PRO A 370 21.60 8.11 19.30
N TYR A 371 21.46 7.89 17.99
CA TYR A 371 21.88 8.85 16.97
C TYR A 371 21.23 10.23 17.17
N THR A 372 21.96 11.26 16.79
CA THR A 372 21.51 12.65 16.88
C THR A 372 21.23 13.17 15.47
N THR A 373 20.11 13.87 15.27
CA THR A 373 19.78 14.53 14.01
C THR A 373 19.98 16.02 14.13
N LYS A 374 20.65 16.64 13.16
CA LYS A 374 20.82 18.08 13.04
C LYS A 374 20.49 18.54 11.63
N CYS A 375 19.76 19.67 11.51
CA CYS A 375 19.40 20.29 10.24
C CYS A 375 19.85 21.75 10.22
N TRP A 376 20.24 22.24 9.05
CA TRP A 376 20.68 23.63 8.82
C TRP A 376 20.26 24.10 7.43
N GLY A 377 20.42 25.39 7.17
CA GLY A 377 19.92 26.03 5.96
C GLY A 377 18.69 26.88 6.23
N LYS A 378 17.84 27.05 5.23
CA LYS A 378 16.60 27.80 5.34
C LYS A 378 15.63 27.12 6.30
N GLY A 379 15.13 27.93 7.26
CA GLY A 379 14.18 27.46 8.28
C GLY A 379 12.72 27.80 8.00
N ASP A 380 12.40 28.24 6.79
CA ASP A 380 11.05 28.62 6.41
C ASP A 380 10.08 27.47 6.70
N ASP A 381 8.86 27.78 7.16
CA ASP A 381 7.82 26.83 7.49
C ASP A 381 8.24 25.70 8.47
N GLY A 382 9.30 25.91 9.27
CA GLY A 382 9.77 24.91 10.22
C GLY A 382 10.60 23.78 9.61
N ALA A 383 11.12 23.92 8.39
CA ALA A 383 11.86 22.89 7.66
C ALA A 383 13.03 22.27 8.43
N LEU A 384 13.62 22.99 9.39
CA LEU A 384 14.72 22.50 10.21
C LEU A 384 14.28 21.70 11.44
N GLY A 385 12.98 21.70 11.81
CA GLY A 385 12.44 20.88 12.89
C GLY A 385 12.82 21.35 14.30
N TYR A 386 13.01 22.65 14.53
CA TYR A 386 13.37 23.18 15.84
C TYR A 386 12.23 23.90 16.59
N GLY A 387 11.00 23.85 16.04
CA GLY A 387 9.86 24.57 16.61
C GLY A 387 9.97 26.07 16.40
N ASP A 388 10.60 26.49 15.32
CA ASP A 388 10.70 27.88 14.85
C ASP A 388 11.00 27.92 13.34
N ALA A 389 10.87 29.09 12.72
CA ALA A 389 11.16 29.32 11.30
C ALA A 389 12.49 30.06 11.08
N VAL A 390 13.50 29.80 11.91
CA VAL A 390 14.76 30.50 11.88
C VAL A 390 15.78 29.78 11.01
N THR A 391 16.32 30.47 9.99
CA THR A 391 17.46 30.03 9.19
C THR A 391 18.68 29.83 10.07
N ARG A 392 19.48 28.78 9.82
CA ARG A 392 20.69 28.44 10.56
C ARG A 392 21.81 28.06 9.62
N GLY A 393 23.05 28.45 9.99
CA GLY A 393 24.23 28.20 9.17
C GLY A 393 24.63 29.36 8.26
N ASP A 394 23.85 30.45 8.25
CA ASP A 394 24.13 31.68 7.51
C ASP A 394 24.86 32.74 8.37
N GLY A 395 24.92 32.52 9.67
CA GLY A 395 25.55 33.44 10.61
C GLY A 395 26.49 32.77 11.61
N GLN A 396 27.32 33.60 12.26
CA GLN A 396 28.32 33.12 13.21
C GLN A 396 27.68 32.54 14.48
N TYR A 397 28.17 31.41 14.98
CA TYR A 397 27.66 30.67 16.14
C TYR A 397 26.29 29.99 15.92
N GLU A 398 26.00 29.59 14.71
CA GLU A 398 24.78 28.85 14.39
C GLU A 398 25.02 27.35 14.12
N MET A 399 26.27 26.99 13.89
CA MET A 399 26.69 25.59 13.64
C MET A 399 27.43 24.99 14.84
N GLY A 400 27.92 23.78 14.70
CA GLY A 400 28.70 23.06 15.72
C GLY A 400 27.90 22.71 16.96
N ASN A 401 28.46 23.05 18.13
CA ASN A 401 27.79 22.82 19.42
C ASN A 401 26.65 23.83 19.70
N TYR A 402 26.49 24.85 18.88
CA TYR A 402 25.39 25.82 18.98
C TYR A 402 24.16 25.37 18.21
N LEU A 403 24.33 24.52 17.18
CA LEU A 403 23.23 23.92 16.44
C LEU A 403 22.55 22.87 17.32
N PRO A 404 21.26 23.04 17.68
CA PRO A 404 20.56 22.08 18.50
C PRO A 404 20.31 20.77 17.74
N SER A 405 19.91 19.72 18.45
CA SER A 405 19.40 18.49 17.85
C SER A 405 17.92 18.64 17.55
N VAL A 406 17.45 18.03 16.45
CA VAL A 406 16.03 17.88 16.15
C VAL A 406 15.41 16.95 17.16
N ASP A 407 14.32 17.36 17.80
CA ASP A 407 13.57 16.52 18.74
C ASP A 407 12.56 15.67 17.96
N LEU A 408 12.79 14.36 17.92
CA LEU A 408 11.93 13.39 17.26
C LEU A 408 11.02 12.61 18.23
N GLY A 409 11.17 12.86 19.55
CA GLY A 409 10.37 12.22 20.60
C GLY A 409 11.20 11.34 21.55
N THR A 410 10.55 10.98 22.65
CA THR A 410 11.20 10.23 23.74
C THR A 410 11.67 8.84 23.26
N SER A 411 12.97 8.59 23.34
CA SER A 411 13.64 7.35 22.89
C SER A 411 13.59 7.09 21.38
N LEU A 412 13.18 8.06 20.60
CA LEU A 412 13.15 7.98 19.14
C LEU A 412 14.36 8.72 18.55
N HIS A 413 14.91 8.14 17.48
CA HIS A 413 15.99 8.75 16.69
C HIS A 413 15.86 8.31 15.23
N ALA A 414 16.35 9.16 14.32
CA ALA A 414 16.35 8.85 12.91
C ALA A 414 17.35 7.75 12.57
N THR A 415 16.94 6.82 11.71
CA THR A 415 17.80 5.81 11.06
C THR A 415 18.04 6.14 9.60
N SER A 416 17.12 6.90 8.99
CA SER A 416 17.25 7.53 7.67
C SER A 416 16.57 8.89 7.70
N ILE A 417 17.04 9.81 6.86
CA ILE A 417 16.48 11.14 6.71
C ILE A 417 16.56 11.58 5.27
N ASP A 418 15.53 12.28 4.81
CA ASP A 418 15.56 12.94 3.52
C ASP A 418 14.89 14.29 3.56
N VAL A 419 15.21 15.18 2.58
CA VAL A 419 14.90 16.61 2.60
C VAL A 419 14.41 17.06 1.23
N GLY A 420 13.22 17.66 1.19
CA GLY A 420 12.62 18.26 0.00
C GLY A 420 12.70 19.80 -0.04
N ASP A 421 11.68 20.42 -0.68
CA ASP A 421 11.54 21.88 -0.69
C ASP A 421 10.75 22.34 0.54
N ALA A 422 11.47 22.88 1.53
CA ALA A 422 10.97 23.35 2.80
C ALA A 422 10.25 22.29 3.67
N PHE A 423 10.59 21.01 3.52
CA PHE A 423 10.14 19.94 4.42
C PHE A 423 11.17 18.82 4.49
N ALA A 424 11.10 18.03 5.54
CA ALA A 424 11.97 16.87 5.74
C ALA A 424 11.17 15.71 6.38
N CYS A 425 11.58 14.49 6.12
CA CYS A 425 11.04 13.30 6.76
C CYS A 425 12.17 12.38 7.25
N ALA A 426 11.94 11.70 8.36
CA ALA A 426 12.88 10.74 8.92
C ALA A 426 12.18 9.39 9.18
N ILE A 427 12.85 8.31 8.80
CA ILE A 427 12.51 6.96 9.29
C ILE A 427 13.14 6.82 10.68
N LEU A 428 12.36 6.39 11.65
CA LEU A 428 12.77 6.24 13.03
C LEU A 428 13.21 4.80 13.36
N ASN A 429 13.86 4.65 14.48
CA ASN A 429 14.35 3.35 15.00
C ASN A 429 13.23 2.33 15.30
N ASP A 430 11.98 2.74 15.34
CA ASP A 430 10.80 1.88 15.47
C ASP A 430 10.09 1.60 14.13
N GLY A 431 10.65 2.08 13.01
CA GLY A 431 10.12 1.90 11.67
C GLY A 431 9.02 2.89 11.26
N GLN A 432 8.64 3.81 12.15
CA GLN A 432 7.70 4.89 11.81
C GLN A 432 8.39 6.01 11.02
N VAL A 433 7.59 6.84 10.36
CA VAL A 433 8.05 8.03 9.64
C VAL A 433 7.48 9.27 10.32
N LYS A 434 8.31 10.27 10.57
CA LYS A 434 7.88 11.60 10.97
C LYS A 434 8.35 12.61 9.95
N CYS A 435 7.43 13.52 9.57
CA CYS A 435 7.71 14.61 8.64
C CYS A 435 7.39 15.96 9.27
N TRP A 436 8.15 16.99 8.92
CA TRP A 436 7.98 18.36 9.39
C TRP A 436 8.35 19.36 8.29
N GLY A 437 7.99 20.61 8.45
CA GLY A 437 8.14 21.67 7.46
C GLY A 437 6.79 22.08 6.88
N THR A 438 6.80 22.57 5.64
CA THR A 438 5.58 23.00 4.95
C THR A 438 4.64 21.82 4.68
N GLY A 439 3.37 21.99 5.06
CA GLY A 439 2.31 21.02 4.74
C GLY A 439 1.58 21.31 3.44
N MET A 440 2.06 22.30 2.66
CA MET A 440 1.46 22.64 1.36
C MET A 440 1.38 21.38 0.46
N ASP A 441 0.26 21.20 -0.22
CA ASP A 441 0.01 20.03 -1.07
C ASP A 441 0.15 18.67 -0.35
N GLY A 442 0.05 18.65 0.99
CA GLY A 442 0.11 17.42 1.77
C GLY A 442 1.51 16.85 2.02
N ARG A 443 2.61 17.57 1.75
CA ARG A 443 4.00 17.08 1.78
C ARG A 443 4.38 16.39 3.10
N THR A 444 3.87 16.87 4.24
CA THR A 444 4.16 16.27 5.55
C THR A 444 3.32 15.01 5.83
N GLY A 445 2.28 14.73 5.04
CA GLY A 445 1.40 13.56 5.25
C GLY A 445 0.61 13.58 6.57
N LEU A 446 0.42 14.75 7.19
CA LEU A 446 -0.22 14.88 8.50
C LEU A 446 -1.73 15.24 8.42
N GLY A 447 -2.35 15.12 7.24
CA GLY A 447 -3.77 15.44 7.02
C GLY A 447 -4.08 16.92 7.22
N LYS A 448 -3.13 17.80 6.94
CA LYS A 448 -3.27 19.25 7.04
C LYS A 448 -2.30 19.97 6.09
N SER A 449 -2.75 21.11 5.55
CA SER A 449 -1.94 21.95 4.64
C SER A 449 -1.09 23.02 5.36
N GLY A 450 -1.15 23.10 6.68
CA GLY A 450 -0.35 24.04 7.49
C GLY A 450 1.06 23.51 7.73
N ALA A 451 1.99 24.43 8.00
CA ALA A 451 3.33 24.07 8.43
C ALA A 451 3.34 23.31 9.76
N THR A 452 4.40 22.56 10.02
CA THR A 452 4.63 21.82 11.27
C THR A 452 6.10 21.91 11.64
N GLY A 453 6.39 22.22 12.90
CA GLY A 453 7.77 22.45 13.36
C GLY A 453 8.22 23.89 13.26
N ASP A 454 7.32 24.83 12.92
CA ASP A 454 7.54 26.26 12.87
C ASP A 454 7.13 26.97 14.18
N GLU A 455 6.40 26.30 15.07
CA GLU A 455 6.02 26.80 16.39
C GLU A 455 6.54 25.91 17.53
N ALA A 456 6.79 26.52 18.69
CA ALA A 456 7.28 25.78 19.85
C ALA A 456 6.25 24.75 20.36
N GLY A 457 6.70 23.51 20.49
CA GLY A 457 5.87 22.40 21.00
C GLY A 457 5.20 21.55 19.90
N GLU A 458 5.56 21.76 18.65
CA GLU A 458 5.06 20.92 17.53
C GLU A 458 5.96 19.72 17.22
N MET A 459 7.18 19.73 17.71
CA MET A 459 8.16 18.65 17.54
C MET A 459 8.15 17.68 18.74
N GLY A 460 8.99 16.66 18.68
CA GLY A 460 9.14 15.67 19.74
C GLY A 460 7.98 14.70 19.81
N ASP A 461 7.46 14.47 21.03
CA ASP A 461 6.32 13.59 21.27
C ASP A 461 4.97 14.18 20.77
N GLN A 462 4.95 15.43 20.36
CA GLN A 462 3.76 16.09 19.77
C GLN A 462 3.72 15.99 18.25
N LEU A 463 4.84 15.70 17.62
CA LEU A 463 4.87 15.43 16.19
C LEU A 463 4.34 14.01 15.95
N GLU A 464 3.14 13.93 15.38
CA GLU A 464 2.52 12.64 15.06
C GLU A 464 3.29 11.94 13.93
N PRO A 465 3.41 10.62 13.93
CA PRO A 465 3.95 9.89 12.80
C PRO A 465 3.00 9.95 11.60
N VAL A 466 3.57 9.89 10.40
CA VAL A 466 2.79 9.77 9.16
C VAL A 466 2.13 8.41 9.13
N GLU A 467 0.81 8.38 8.99
CA GLU A 467 0.07 7.14 8.83
C GLU A 467 0.33 6.56 7.43
N LEU A 468 1.08 5.48 7.33
CA LEU A 468 1.49 4.87 6.06
C LEU A 468 1.02 3.41 5.95
N PHE A 469 1.77 2.54 6.56
CA PHE A 469 1.43 1.14 6.65
C PHE A 469 0.76 0.92 8.01
N MET A 470 -0.46 0.40 8.01
CA MET A 470 -0.98 -0.10 9.27
C MET A 470 0.00 -1.18 9.74
N PRO A 471 0.41 -1.20 11.02
CA PRO A 471 1.03 -2.40 11.52
C PRO A 471 0.08 -3.54 11.14
N GLU A 472 0.59 -4.58 10.46
CA GLU A 472 -0.15 -5.84 10.55
C GLU A 472 -0.40 -6.02 12.04
N PRO A 473 -1.66 -6.17 12.45
CA PRO A 473 -1.92 -6.39 13.86
C PRO A 473 -1.07 -7.58 14.24
N THR A 474 -0.05 -7.31 15.04
CA THR A 474 0.76 -8.38 15.60
C THR A 474 -0.25 -9.36 16.17
N LEU A 475 -0.13 -10.65 15.85
CA LEU A 475 -0.92 -11.74 16.44
C LEU A 475 -1.00 -11.68 17.98
N ASP A 476 -0.30 -10.76 18.60
CA ASP A 476 -0.25 -10.46 20.03
C ASP A 476 -1.27 -9.41 20.50
N GLN A 477 -2.03 -8.76 19.61
CA GLN A 477 -3.15 -7.89 19.97
C GLN A 477 -4.38 -8.28 19.14
N PRO A 478 -4.97 -9.45 19.42
CA PRO A 478 -6.29 -9.75 18.88
C PRO A 478 -7.23 -8.68 19.43
N CYS A 479 -8.06 -8.10 18.56
CA CYS A 479 -9.05 -7.06 18.86
C CYS A 479 -9.55 -7.13 20.30
N ASP A 480 -8.84 -6.48 21.23
CA ASP A 480 -9.09 -6.44 22.70
C ASP A 480 -10.02 -7.55 23.23
N LEU A 481 -9.69 -8.81 22.92
CA LEU A 481 -10.34 -9.92 23.62
C LEU A 481 -9.98 -9.78 25.10
N PRO A 482 -10.95 -9.80 26.00
CA PRO A 482 -10.68 -9.69 27.43
C PRO A 482 -9.64 -10.74 27.85
N ALA A 483 -8.72 -10.35 28.72
CA ALA A 483 -7.67 -11.23 29.24
C ALA A 483 -8.30 -12.54 29.76
N GLU A 484 -7.57 -13.65 29.64
CA GLU A 484 -8.03 -14.98 30.05
C GLU A 484 -8.59 -14.93 31.47
N GLY A 485 -9.90 -15.13 31.61
CA GLY A 485 -10.64 -15.06 32.89
C GLY A 485 -11.47 -13.81 33.11
N GLU A 486 -11.42 -12.81 32.23
CA GLU A 486 -12.41 -11.71 32.27
C GLU A 486 -13.71 -12.13 31.56
N ALA A 487 -14.82 -11.68 32.09
CA ALA A 487 -16.12 -11.92 31.46
C ALA A 487 -16.24 -11.11 30.18
N LEU A 488 -16.66 -11.75 29.09
CA LEU A 488 -17.00 -11.06 27.84
C LEU A 488 -17.99 -9.94 28.16
N SER A 489 -17.60 -8.69 27.93
CA SER A 489 -18.51 -7.56 28.00
C SER A 489 -19.47 -7.64 26.83
N GLN A 490 -20.76 -7.44 27.09
CA GLN A 490 -21.76 -7.34 26.04
C GLN A 490 -21.72 -5.92 25.48
N GLU A 491 -21.06 -5.73 24.32
CA GLU A 491 -21.10 -4.48 23.58
C GLU A 491 -22.35 -4.45 22.70
N THR A 492 -23.04 -3.31 22.69
CA THR A 492 -24.23 -3.11 21.86
C THR A 492 -23.80 -2.41 20.58
N LEU A 493 -23.87 -3.11 19.45
CA LEU A 493 -23.55 -2.60 18.12
C LEU A 493 -24.43 -1.40 17.74
N ASP A 494 -25.73 -1.47 18.03
CA ASP A 494 -26.68 -0.39 17.78
C ASP A 494 -27.63 -0.28 18.98
N SER A 495 -27.66 0.88 19.64
CA SER A 495 -28.50 1.18 20.80
C SER A 495 -29.78 1.94 20.42
N SER A 496 -30.07 2.11 19.13
CA SER A 496 -31.29 2.74 18.67
C SER A 496 -32.50 1.92 19.13
N SER A 497 -33.64 2.59 19.40
CA SER A 497 -34.91 1.92 19.70
C SER A 497 -35.53 1.27 18.46
N SER A 498 -34.74 1.13 17.41
CA SER A 498 -35.10 0.63 16.08
C SER A 498 -35.16 -0.90 16.05
N TYR A 499 -35.91 -1.47 15.14
CA TYR A 499 -35.86 -2.88 14.81
C TYR A 499 -34.62 -3.10 13.94
N VAL A 500 -33.56 -3.66 14.53
CA VAL A 500 -32.29 -3.91 13.85
C VAL A 500 -31.85 -5.36 14.04
N GLY A 501 -31.13 -5.89 13.07
CA GLY A 501 -30.45 -7.18 13.18
C GLY A 501 -31.30 -8.41 12.94
N ASN A 502 -32.42 -8.32 12.26
CA ASN A 502 -33.20 -9.49 11.85
C ASN A 502 -32.52 -10.32 10.77
N LYS A 503 -31.69 -9.65 9.96
CA LYS A 503 -30.81 -10.23 8.96
C LYS A 503 -29.41 -9.73 9.24
N THR A 504 -28.47 -10.65 9.42
CA THR A 504 -27.07 -10.34 9.75
C THR A 504 -26.17 -11.35 9.12
N SER A 505 -25.05 -10.91 8.62
CA SER A 505 -23.93 -11.74 8.23
C SER A 505 -22.65 -11.20 8.88
N THR A 506 -21.77 -12.08 9.27
CA THR A 506 -20.52 -11.72 9.97
C THR A 506 -19.34 -12.38 9.31
N ASP A 507 -18.25 -11.64 9.28
CA ASP A 507 -16.98 -12.16 8.85
C ASP A 507 -15.86 -11.53 9.68
N MET A 508 -14.63 -11.99 9.50
CA MET A 508 -13.46 -11.49 10.20
C MET A 508 -12.55 -10.77 9.21
N THR A 509 -12.10 -9.59 9.58
CA THR A 509 -11.02 -8.92 8.82
C THR A 509 -9.72 -9.73 8.94
N PRO A 510 -8.76 -9.57 8.01
CA PRO A 510 -7.46 -10.26 8.09
C PRO A 510 -6.73 -10.03 9.42
N ASP A 511 -6.99 -8.91 10.08
CA ASP A 511 -6.48 -8.56 11.41
C ASP A 511 -7.32 -9.13 12.57
N SER A 512 -8.18 -10.09 12.29
CA SER A 512 -9.05 -10.78 13.25
C SER A 512 -10.06 -9.88 13.97
N CYS A 513 -10.41 -8.73 13.40
CA CYS A 513 -11.50 -7.89 13.90
C CYS A 513 -12.85 -8.38 13.37
N GLY A 514 -13.85 -8.42 14.23
CA GLY A 514 -15.21 -8.81 13.83
C GLY A 514 -15.84 -7.76 12.93
N ALA A 515 -16.37 -8.19 11.80
CA ALA A 515 -17.19 -7.38 10.90
C ALA A 515 -18.62 -7.92 10.83
N VAL A 516 -19.59 -7.06 10.58
CA VAL A 516 -21.00 -7.46 10.46
C VAL A 516 -21.73 -6.59 9.45
N ALA A 517 -22.47 -7.21 8.55
CA ALA A 517 -23.52 -6.55 7.78
C ALA A 517 -24.88 -6.85 8.39
N TYR A 518 -25.75 -5.85 8.54
CA TYR A 518 -27.06 -6.02 9.15
C TYR A 518 -28.12 -5.06 8.62
N VAL A 519 -29.37 -5.45 8.78
CA VAL A 519 -30.52 -4.68 8.30
C VAL A 519 -31.11 -3.86 9.44
N ASP A 520 -31.29 -2.56 9.23
CA ASP A 520 -32.06 -1.64 10.07
C ASP A 520 -33.46 -1.44 9.43
N GLU A 521 -34.38 -2.29 9.79
CA GLU A 521 -35.74 -2.30 9.23
C GLU A 521 -36.54 -1.04 9.54
N THR A 522 -36.21 -0.35 10.62
CA THR A 522 -36.92 0.88 11.01
C THR A 522 -36.57 2.06 10.12
N ASN A 523 -35.31 2.15 9.72
CA ASN A 523 -34.82 3.26 8.91
C ASN A 523 -34.66 2.88 7.43
N ASN A 524 -35.00 1.66 7.05
CA ASN A 524 -34.83 1.12 5.69
C ASN A 524 -33.38 1.18 5.19
N LEU A 525 -32.43 0.70 6.01
CA LEU A 525 -31.01 0.75 5.73
C LEU A 525 -30.38 -0.64 5.82
N VAL A 526 -29.38 -0.89 4.99
CA VAL A 526 -28.38 -1.91 5.24
C VAL A 526 -27.14 -1.20 5.82
N ARG A 527 -26.61 -1.73 6.90
CA ARG A 527 -25.47 -1.18 7.61
C ARG A 527 -24.33 -2.18 7.65
N PHE A 528 -23.11 -1.65 7.63
CA PHE A 528 -21.87 -2.37 7.91
C PHE A 528 -21.31 -1.88 9.24
N GLY A 529 -20.86 -2.78 10.08
CA GLY A 529 -20.19 -2.48 11.34
C GLY A 529 -18.87 -3.22 11.44
N ILE A 530 -17.85 -2.56 11.96
CA ILE A 530 -16.56 -3.16 12.27
C ILE A 530 -16.24 -2.93 13.76
N PHE A 531 -15.74 -3.97 14.42
CA PHE A 531 -15.30 -3.89 15.80
C PHE A 531 -13.80 -3.63 15.85
N HIS A 532 -13.42 -2.49 16.37
CA HIS A 532 -12.02 -2.10 16.49
C HIS A 532 -11.79 -1.35 17.82
N LYS A 533 -10.68 -1.67 18.51
CA LYS A 533 -10.28 -1.06 19.80
C LYS A 533 -11.42 -1.02 20.83
N GLY A 534 -12.14 -2.15 20.97
CA GLY A 534 -13.22 -2.27 21.97
C GLY A 534 -14.50 -1.51 21.63
N LYS A 535 -14.67 -1.02 20.41
CA LYS A 535 -15.84 -0.26 19.97
C LYS A 535 -16.32 -0.67 18.58
N TRP A 536 -17.62 -0.62 18.38
CA TRP A 536 -18.23 -0.73 17.07
C TRP A 536 -18.28 0.63 16.38
N SER A 537 -17.86 0.69 15.12
CA SER A 537 -18.18 1.77 14.20
C SER A 537 -19.12 1.24 13.12
N THR A 538 -20.15 2.02 12.75
CA THR A 538 -21.15 1.59 11.77
C THR A 538 -21.35 2.61 10.68
N GLU A 539 -21.58 2.13 9.45
CA GLU A 539 -21.79 2.92 8.26
C GLU A 539 -23.05 2.47 7.53
N VAL A 540 -23.66 3.37 6.74
CA VAL A 540 -24.78 3.03 5.86
C VAL A 540 -24.21 2.51 4.54
N VAL A 541 -24.57 1.29 4.16
CA VAL A 541 -24.18 0.65 2.92
C VAL A 541 -25.20 0.93 1.82
N TYR A 542 -26.48 0.75 2.13
CA TYR A 542 -27.57 0.82 1.18
C TYR A 542 -28.81 1.38 1.84
N GLU A 543 -29.46 2.32 1.15
CA GLU A 543 -30.77 2.90 1.55
C GLU A 543 -31.81 2.49 0.51
N TYR A 544 -32.79 1.68 0.91
CA TYR A 544 -33.83 1.27 0.01
C TYR A 544 -35.02 2.24 0.02
N LEU A 545 -35.31 2.76 -1.16
CA LEU A 545 -36.31 3.79 -1.38
C LEU A 545 -37.67 3.15 -1.67
N GLY A 546 -38.54 3.02 -0.64
CA GLY A 546 -39.93 2.62 -0.83
C GLY A 546 -40.58 2.12 0.45
N MET A 547 -41.84 2.47 0.68
CA MET A 547 -42.56 2.06 1.91
C MET A 547 -42.85 0.56 1.98
N ASP A 548 -42.62 -0.19 0.90
CA ASP A 548 -42.99 -1.61 0.79
C ASP A 548 -41.80 -2.53 0.39
N ASN A 549 -40.62 -1.97 0.11
CA ASN A 549 -39.43 -2.76 -0.19
C ASN A 549 -38.82 -3.31 1.12
N ARG A 550 -38.51 -4.59 1.13
CA ARG A 550 -37.89 -5.26 2.28
C ARG A 550 -36.65 -5.99 1.84
N VAL A 551 -35.55 -5.74 2.55
CA VAL A 551 -34.36 -6.56 2.43
C VAL A 551 -34.70 -7.98 2.88
N LYS A 552 -34.44 -8.95 2.04
CA LYS A 552 -34.72 -10.38 2.27
C LYS A 552 -33.53 -11.05 2.92
N ASP A 553 -32.33 -10.72 2.44
CA ASP A 553 -31.11 -11.31 2.95
C ASP A 553 -29.91 -10.38 2.72
N VAL A 554 -28.89 -10.57 3.54
CA VAL A 554 -27.60 -9.88 3.47
C VAL A 554 -26.50 -10.87 3.81
N SER A 555 -25.46 -10.93 2.98
CA SER A 555 -24.23 -11.70 3.24
C SER A 555 -23.01 -10.83 3.09
N LEU A 556 -21.98 -11.12 3.85
CA LEU A 556 -20.72 -10.38 3.97
C LEU A 556 -19.54 -11.33 3.84
N THR A 557 -18.56 -10.94 3.06
CA THR A 557 -17.21 -11.50 3.12
C THR A 557 -16.19 -10.36 3.10
N ILE A 558 -15.03 -10.58 3.70
CA ILE A 558 -13.91 -9.64 3.74
C ILE A 558 -12.75 -10.27 2.97
N ASP A 559 -12.22 -9.55 1.98
CA ASP A 559 -11.06 -10.04 1.24
C ASP A 559 -9.75 -9.94 2.04
N ASP A 560 -8.68 -10.53 1.52
CA ASP A 560 -7.35 -10.52 2.15
C ASP A 560 -6.76 -9.11 2.30
N ALA A 561 -7.27 -8.12 1.57
CA ALA A 561 -6.90 -6.72 1.71
C ALA A 561 -7.76 -5.98 2.76
N GLY A 562 -8.71 -6.66 3.40
CA GLY A 562 -9.64 -6.09 4.39
C GLY A 562 -10.82 -5.34 3.78
N ALA A 563 -11.05 -5.44 2.46
CA ALA A 563 -12.18 -4.78 1.82
C ALA A 563 -13.48 -5.58 2.03
N PRO A 564 -14.59 -4.93 2.44
CA PRO A 564 -15.86 -5.59 2.62
C PRO A 564 -16.60 -5.76 1.28
N HIS A 565 -17.16 -6.95 1.09
CA HIS A 565 -18.03 -7.32 -0.01
C HIS A 565 -19.37 -7.76 0.54
N ILE A 566 -20.46 -7.13 0.10
CA ILE A 566 -21.80 -7.39 0.63
C ILE A 566 -22.74 -7.71 -0.52
N ALA A 567 -23.41 -8.84 -0.44
CA ALA A 567 -24.54 -9.15 -1.30
C ALA A 567 -25.85 -8.85 -0.56
N ILE A 568 -26.79 -8.20 -1.24
CA ILE A 568 -28.07 -7.75 -0.68
C ILE A 568 -29.18 -8.22 -1.60
N SER A 569 -30.16 -8.94 -1.07
CA SER A 569 -31.39 -9.27 -1.77
C SER A 569 -32.53 -8.43 -1.21
N ASP A 570 -33.28 -7.78 -2.08
CA ASP A 570 -34.51 -7.05 -1.70
C ASP A 570 -35.72 -7.53 -2.49
N SER A 571 -36.92 -7.13 -2.09
CA SER A 571 -38.14 -7.32 -2.87
C SER A 571 -39.06 -6.14 -2.78
N ASP A 572 -39.70 -5.81 -3.89
CA ASP A 572 -40.72 -4.77 -3.97
C ASP A 572 -42.11 -5.26 -3.55
N SER A 573 -43.08 -4.35 -3.45
CA SER A 573 -44.47 -4.64 -3.13
C SER A 573 -45.24 -5.42 -4.23
N ALA A 574 -44.66 -5.49 -5.44
CA ALA A 574 -45.22 -6.26 -6.58
C ALA A 574 -44.71 -7.70 -6.61
N GLY A 575 -43.74 -8.05 -5.75
CA GLY A 575 -43.14 -9.38 -5.68
C GLY A 575 -41.97 -9.57 -6.63
N SER A 576 -41.40 -8.49 -7.19
CA SER A 576 -40.10 -8.54 -7.88
C SER A 576 -38.99 -8.40 -6.88
N SER A 577 -37.91 -9.14 -7.07
CA SER A 577 -36.71 -9.08 -6.20
C SER A 577 -35.50 -8.68 -7.02
N SER A 578 -34.58 -7.95 -6.39
CA SER A 578 -33.28 -7.58 -6.96
C SER A 578 -32.14 -8.06 -6.08
N LEU A 579 -31.05 -8.44 -6.73
CA LEU A 579 -29.77 -8.75 -6.09
C LEU A 579 -28.81 -7.60 -6.34
N TYR A 580 -28.24 -7.06 -5.28
CA TYR A 580 -27.24 -6.01 -5.31
C TYR A 580 -25.91 -6.52 -4.78
N TYR A 581 -24.84 -5.98 -5.33
CA TYR A 581 -23.49 -6.06 -4.79
C TYR A 581 -23.05 -4.70 -4.30
N ALA A 582 -22.47 -4.65 -3.10
CA ALA A 582 -21.92 -3.43 -2.51
C ALA A 582 -20.47 -3.68 -2.05
N THR A 583 -19.60 -2.74 -2.35
CA THR A 583 -18.21 -2.71 -1.85
C THR A 583 -17.77 -1.26 -1.72
N LYS A 584 -16.64 -1.03 -1.02
CA LYS A 584 -16.05 0.30 -0.93
C LYS A 584 -15.15 0.59 -2.11
N VAL A 585 -15.37 1.75 -2.74
CA VAL A 585 -14.50 2.33 -3.77
C VAL A 585 -14.12 3.72 -3.28
N ASP A 586 -12.85 4.00 -3.14
CA ASP A 586 -12.33 5.28 -2.65
C ASP A 586 -12.95 5.74 -1.30
N GLY A 587 -13.20 4.78 -0.41
CA GLY A 587 -13.81 5.02 0.90
C GLY A 587 -15.34 5.13 0.93
N ASP A 588 -16.00 5.29 -0.21
CA ASP A 588 -17.45 5.37 -0.33
C ASP A 588 -18.07 4.03 -0.75
N TRP A 589 -19.30 3.77 -0.30
CA TRP A 589 -20.06 2.59 -0.71
C TRP A 589 -20.56 2.73 -2.14
N SER A 590 -20.17 1.81 -3.00
CA SER A 590 -20.71 1.64 -4.36
C SER A 590 -21.68 0.48 -4.36
N ASN A 591 -22.88 0.68 -4.94
CA ASN A 591 -23.95 -0.31 -5.03
C ASN A 591 -24.27 -0.59 -6.48
N LEU A 592 -24.24 -1.85 -6.88
CA LEU A 592 -24.55 -2.32 -8.23
C LEU A 592 -25.71 -3.31 -8.21
N GLU A 593 -26.75 -3.06 -8.96
CA GLU A 593 -27.80 -4.05 -9.21
C GLU A 593 -27.29 -5.11 -10.22
N LEU A 594 -27.17 -6.37 -9.75
CA LEU A 594 -26.65 -7.48 -10.55
C LEU A 594 -27.73 -8.24 -11.32
N HIS A 595 -28.90 -8.37 -10.73
CA HIS A 595 -29.99 -9.14 -11.31
C HIS A 595 -31.36 -8.72 -10.76
N GLU A 596 -32.38 -8.70 -11.61
CA GLU A 596 -33.78 -8.49 -11.25
C GLU A 596 -34.58 -9.78 -11.53
N PHE A 597 -35.34 -10.23 -10.55
CA PHE A 597 -36.21 -11.41 -10.65
C PHE A 597 -37.67 -10.99 -10.71
N SER A 598 -38.46 -11.74 -11.45
CA SER A 598 -39.91 -11.55 -11.55
C SER A 598 -40.69 -12.09 -10.35
N GLN A 599 -40.05 -12.79 -9.42
CA GLN A 599 -40.61 -13.31 -8.16
C GLN A 599 -39.57 -13.23 -7.05
N ASP A 600 -40.02 -13.37 -5.80
CA ASP A 600 -39.17 -13.27 -4.59
C ASP A 600 -37.89 -14.10 -4.69
N SER A 601 -36.73 -13.45 -4.71
CA SER A 601 -35.42 -14.02 -4.41
C SER A 601 -35.22 -13.94 -2.89
N ILE A 602 -34.60 -14.97 -2.29
CA ILE A 602 -34.78 -15.11 -0.87
C ILE A 602 -33.47 -15.25 -0.11
N ALA A 603 -32.46 -15.92 -0.65
CA ALA A 603 -31.19 -16.17 0.01
C ALA A 603 -30.01 -15.85 -0.91
N ASN A 604 -28.97 -15.31 -0.35
CA ASN A 604 -27.70 -15.10 -1.04
C ASN A 604 -26.52 -15.40 -0.10
N SER A 605 -25.39 -15.77 -0.67
CA SER A 605 -24.10 -15.85 0.01
C SER A 605 -23.00 -15.32 -0.90
N ILE A 606 -22.02 -14.64 -0.34
CA ILE A 606 -20.90 -14.04 -1.06
C ILE A 606 -19.58 -14.55 -0.47
N GLU A 607 -18.64 -14.92 -1.34
CA GLU A 607 -17.33 -15.40 -0.96
C GLU A 607 -16.24 -14.90 -1.90
N VAL A 608 -15.01 -14.85 -1.37
CA VAL A 608 -13.77 -14.57 -2.08
C VAL A 608 -12.90 -15.82 -2.04
N ASP A 609 -12.49 -16.35 -3.20
CA ASP A 609 -11.58 -17.49 -3.24
C ASP A 609 -10.11 -17.07 -2.99
N ASN A 610 -9.24 -18.07 -2.83
CA ASN A 610 -7.80 -17.87 -2.57
C ASN A 610 -7.04 -17.12 -3.69
N ASP A 611 -7.65 -16.99 -4.87
CA ASP A 611 -7.12 -16.24 -6.01
C ASP A 611 -7.71 -14.82 -6.10
N GLY A 612 -8.57 -14.43 -5.13
CA GLY A 612 -9.24 -13.14 -5.06
C GLY A 612 -10.43 -13.00 -6.02
N ASN A 613 -11.00 -14.10 -6.53
CA ASN A 613 -12.21 -14.03 -7.33
C ASN A 613 -13.43 -14.00 -6.42
N LEU A 614 -14.39 -13.12 -6.74
CA LEU A 614 -15.65 -12.97 -6.02
C LEU A 614 -16.73 -13.91 -6.61
N TYR A 615 -17.47 -14.54 -5.73
CA TYR A 615 -18.60 -15.39 -6.06
C TYR A 615 -19.81 -14.97 -5.26
N ILE A 616 -20.94 -14.71 -5.94
CA ILE A 616 -22.23 -14.54 -5.28
C ILE A 616 -23.12 -15.71 -5.71
N VAL A 617 -23.48 -16.55 -4.76
CA VAL A 617 -24.44 -17.63 -4.96
C VAL A 617 -25.78 -17.18 -4.42
N PHE A 618 -26.85 -17.41 -5.14
CA PHE A 618 -28.17 -16.97 -4.73
C PHE A 618 -29.26 -17.91 -5.25
N GLN A 619 -30.36 -17.92 -4.54
CA GLN A 619 -31.55 -18.69 -4.88
C GLN A 619 -32.59 -17.75 -5.51
N GLY A 620 -33.16 -18.15 -6.64
CA GLY A 620 -34.15 -17.35 -7.35
C GLY A 620 -35.25 -18.20 -7.98
N TYR A 621 -36.38 -17.55 -8.26
CA TYR A 621 -37.48 -18.17 -9.00
C TYR A 621 -37.65 -17.46 -10.33
N ASP A 622 -37.53 -18.18 -11.44
CA ASP A 622 -37.80 -17.64 -12.77
C ASP A 622 -39.17 -18.18 -13.31
N THR A 623 -40.05 -17.25 -13.68
CA THR A 623 -41.39 -17.58 -14.19
C THR A 623 -41.43 -18.06 -15.62
N PHE A 624 -40.30 -18.05 -16.34
CA PHE A 624 -40.27 -18.51 -17.74
C PHE A 624 -40.43 -20.01 -17.91
N LEU A 625 -40.13 -20.78 -16.87
CA LEU A 625 -40.39 -22.21 -16.82
C LEU A 625 -41.60 -22.44 -15.89
N SER A 626 -42.62 -23.12 -16.36
CA SER A 626 -43.90 -23.38 -15.64
C SER A 626 -43.72 -24.26 -14.37
N ASP A 627 -42.52 -24.39 -13.86
CA ASP A 627 -42.15 -25.14 -12.67
C ASP A 627 -41.73 -24.13 -11.57
N LEU A 628 -42.47 -24.11 -10.48
CA LEU A 628 -42.23 -23.29 -9.30
C LEU A 628 -41.08 -23.86 -8.44
N ARG A 629 -39.98 -24.28 -9.03
CA ARG A 629 -38.80 -24.77 -8.32
C ARG A 629 -37.82 -23.61 -8.18
N GLY A 630 -37.26 -23.43 -6.99
CA GLY A 630 -36.17 -22.50 -6.80
C GLY A 630 -34.88 -23.09 -7.38
N ASP A 631 -34.22 -22.33 -8.23
CA ASP A 631 -32.94 -22.69 -8.83
C ASP A 631 -31.80 -22.00 -8.11
N LEU A 632 -30.63 -22.63 -8.10
CA LEU A 632 -29.38 -22.02 -7.66
C LEU A 632 -28.71 -21.29 -8.83
N TYR A 633 -28.25 -20.11 -8.55
CA TYR A 633 -27.54 -19.25 -9.49
C TYR A 633 -26.21 -18.80 -8.88
N ALA A 634 -25.20 -18.58 -9.70
CA ALA A 634 -23.96 -17.94 -9.29
C ALA A 634 -23.55 -16.85 -10.27
N ARG A 635 -22.98 -15.78 -9.73
CA ARG A 635 -22.28 -14.73 -10.44
C ARG A 635 -20.83 -14.68 -9.96
N THR A 636 -19.91 -14.48 -10.87
CA THR A 636 -18.49 -14.40 -10.56
C THR A 636 -17.87 -13.13 -11.12
N CYS A 637 -16.97 -12.53 -10.35
CA CYS A 637 -16.10 -11.45 -10.81
C CYS A 637 -14.66 -11.86 -10.55
N SER A 638 -13.84 -11.95 -11.60
CA SER A 638 -12.46 -12.38 -11.45
C SER A 638 -11.61 -11.36 -10.70
N SER A 639 -10.54 -11.83 -10.05
CA SER A 639 -9.57 -10.96 -9.36
C SER A 639 -9.00 -9.88 -10.28
N ALA A 640 -8.78 -10.20 -11.57
CA ALA A 640 -8.33 -9.22 -12.56
C ALA A 640 -9.40 -8.14 -12.86
N GLN A 641 -10.69 -8.50 -12.85
CA GLN A 641 -11.78 -7.53 -12.99
C GLN A 641 -11.92 -6.70 -11.72
N TYR A 642 -11.84 -7.34 -10.55
CA TYR A 642 -11.87 -6.63 -9.28
C TYR A 642 -10.72 -5.62 -9.13
N ALA A 643 -9.51 -6.00 -9.52
CA ALA A 643 -8.36 -5.08 -9.51
C ALA A 643 -8.58 -3.85 -10.41
N SER A 644 -9.27 -4.02 -11.56
CA SER A 644 -9.45 -2.93 -12.54
C SER A 644 -10.69 -2.08 -12.32
N THR A 645 -11.79 -2.67 -11.87
CA THR A 645 -13.11 -1.99 -11.82
C THR A 645 -13.81 -2.12 -10.48
N LYS A 646 -13.19 -2.81 -9.49
CA LYS A 646 -13.82 -3.16 -8.20
C LYS A 646 -15.17 -3.90 -8.37
N CYS A 647 -15.40 -4.50 -9.53
CA CYS A 647 -16.64 -5.20 -9.88
C CYS A 647 -17.91 -4.33 -9.78
N VAL A 648 -17.79 -3.01 -9.87
CA VAL A 648 -18.93 -2.09 -9.76
C VAL A 648 -19.67 -1.83 -11.07
N GLY A 649 -19.20 -2.40 -12.17
CA GLY A 649 -19.86 -2.38 -13.47
C GLY A 649 -20.68 -3.64 -13.75
N ALA A 650 -21.89 -3.53 -14.29
CA ALA A 650 -22.70 -4.71 -14.62
C ALA A 650 -22.04 -5.65 -15.66
N GLY A 651 -21.08 -5.14 -16.45
CA GLY A 651 -20.30 -5.92 -17.40
C GLY A 651 -19.10 -6.66 -16.81
N ASP A 652 -18.76 -6.41 -15.55
CA ASP A 652 -17.62 -6.99 -14.86
C ASP A 652 -17.90 -8.40 -14.31
N TRP A 653 -19.18 -8.73 -14.20
CA TRP A 653 -19.66 -10.01 -13.71
C TRP A 653 -19.93 -10.98 -14.87
N ASP A 654 -19.35 -12.15 -14.79
CA ASP A 654 -19.57 -13.20 -15.81
C ASP A 654 -21.01 -13.65 -15.86
N THR A 655 -21.36 -14.22 -16.99
CA THR A 655 -22.71 -14.70 -17.24
C THR A 655 -23.08 -15.80 -16.25
N LEU A 656 -24.25 -15.66 -15.68
CA LEU A 656 -24.88 -16.53 -14.75
C LEU A 656 -24.66 -18.02 -15.04
N LEU A 657 -24.09 -18.71 -14.10
CA LEU A 657 -24.14 -20.15 -14.02
C LEU A 657 -25.45 -20.51 -13.33
N ALA A 658 -26.29 -21.32 -13.97
CA ALA A 658 -27.54 -21.77 -13.41
C ALA A 658 -27.54 -23.29 -13.40
N ASP A 659 -27.88 -23.91 -12.26
CA ASP A 659 -28.21 -25.33 -12.23
C ASP A 659 -29.71 -25.53 -12.46
N TYR A 660 -30.07 -25.82 -13.71
CA TYR A 660 -31.47 -26.06 -14.12
C TYR A 660 -31.95 -27.49 -13.89
N ASP A 661 -31.07 -28.37 -13.44
CA ASP A 661 -31.34 -29.82 -13.38
C ASP A 661 -31.38 -30.36 -11.95
N LEU A 662 -31.68 -29.50 -10.97
CA LEU A 662 -31.90 -30.00 -9.61
C LEU A 662 -33.15 -30.90 -9.59
N ASP A 663 -32.90 -32.22 -9.44
CA ASP A 663 -33.96 -33.17 -9.13
C ASP A 663 -34.68 -32.83 -7.79
N TYR A 664 -34.21 -31.79 -7.11
CA TYR A 664 -34.63 -31.34 -5.79
C TYR A 664 -35.13 -29.91 -5.81
N ALA A 665 -36.31 -29.66 -5.32
CA ALA A 665 -36.81 -28.33 -5.11
C ALA A 665 -36.16 -27.69 -3.86
N THR A 666 -35.50 -26.54 -4.01
CA THR A 666 -35.00 -25.79 -2.86
C THR A 666 -36.16 -25.29 -2.02
N LEU A 667 -36.11 -25.50 -0.71
CA LEU A 667 -37.27 -25.30 0.17
C LEU A 667 -37.13 -24.13 1.16
N SER A 668 -35.96 -23.54 1.31
CA SER A 668 -35.77 -22.58 2.39
C SER A 668 -34.94 -21.38 1.98
N ASN A 669 -35.05 -20.34 2.77
CA ASN A 669 -34.26 -19.12 2.70
C ASN A 669 -32.88 -19.33 3.33
N SER A 670 -32.31 -20.52 3.27
CA SER A 670 -31.02 -20.84 3.87
C SER A 670 -30.08 -21.36 2.80
N LEU A 671 -29.06 -20.57 2.58
CA LEU A 671 -27.95 -20.83 1.70
C LEU A 671 -26.70 -20.35 2.43
N ASP A 672 -25.64 -21.12 2.36
CA ASP A 672 -24.34 -20.70 2.84
C ASP A 672 -23.22 -21.26 1.95
N THR A 673 -22.13 -20.54 1.86
CA THR A 673 -20.96 -20.89 1.05
C THR A 673 -19.69 -20.78 1.86
N ASP A 674 -18.70 -21.57 1.53
CA ASP A 674 -17.35 -21.44 2.08
C ASP A 674 -16.30 -21.93 1.08
N VAL A 675 -15.06 -21.48 1.24
CA VAL A 675 -13.94 -21.74 0.33
C VAL A 675 -12.99 -22.77 0.92
N ALA A 676 -12.76 -23.86 0.20
CA ALA A 676 -11.79 -24.88 0.59
C ALA A 676 -10.35 -24.41 0.33
N LEU A 677 -9.38 -25.06 0.99
CA LEU A 677 -7.94 -24.78 0.83
C LEU A 677 -7.43 -24.92 -0.63
N ASP A 678 -8.11 -25.70 -1.45
CA ASP A 678 -7.78 -25.87 -2.87
C ASP A 678 -8.43 -24.80 -3.76
N GLY A 679 -9.12 -23.81 -3.16
CA GLY A 679 -9.83 -22.75 -3.86
C GLY A 679 -11.20 -23.12 -4.40
N SER A 680 -11.69 -24.35 -4.15
CA SER A 680 -13.03 -24.76 -4.54
C SER A 680 -14.08 -24.17 -3.59
N ILE A 681 -15.21 -23.73 -4.15
CA ILE A 681 -16.32 -23.18 -3.37
C ILE A 681 -17.34 -24.27 -3.12
N HIS A 682 -17.71 -24.45 -1.87
CA HIS A 682 -18.76 -25.37 -1.45
C HIS A 682 -20.00 -24.59 -1.06
N VAL A 683 -21.13 -25.05 -1.52
CA VAL A 683 -22.45 -24.43 -1.31
C VAL A 683 -23.34 -25.42 -0.55
N THR A 684 -23.92 -24.97 0.55
CA THR A 684 -24.92 -25.74 1.30
C THR A 684 -26.29 -25.10 1.18
N TYR A 685 -27.32 -25.92 1.02
CA TYR A 685 -28.72 -25.49 0.95
C TYR A 685 -29.66 -26.58 1.40
N ILE A 686 -30.92 -26.24 1.61
CA ILE A 686 -31.96 -27.22 1.99
C ILE A 686 -32.89 -27.52 0.80
N ALA A 687 -33.07 -28.76 0.47
CA ALA A 687 -33.89 -29.21 -0.66
C ALA A 687 -34.70 -30.47 -0.37
N ASN A 688 -35.73 -30.75 -1.16
CA ASN A 688 -36.55 -31.94 -1.05
C ASN A 688 -36.91 -32.52 -2.43
N GLU A 689 -36.69 -33.82 -2.64
CA GLU A 689 -36.90 -34.54 -3.92
C GLU A 689 -38.36 -34.60 -4.38
N SER A 690 -39.32 -34.53 -3.47
CA SER A 690 -40.71 -34.89 -3.75
C SER A 690 -41.68 -33.72 -3.70
N CYS A 691 -41.21 -32.50 -3.56
CA CYS A 691 -42.05 -31.33 -3.34
C CYS A 691 -42.48 -30.63 -4.64
N THR A 692 -43.76 -30.33 -4.75
CA THR A 692 -44.29 -29.31 -5.63
C THR A 692 -44.79 -28.15 -4.75
N ALA A 693 -44.85 -26.93 -5.27
CA ALA A 693 -45.22 -25.71 -4.52
C ALA A 693 -46.52 -25.80 -3.68
N THR A 694 -47.32 -26.83 -3.88
CA THR A 694 -48.58 -27.03 -3.17
C THR A 694 -48.56 -28.24 -2.19
N THR A 695 -47.49 -29.04 -2.14
CA THR A 695 -47.45 -30.31 -1.37
C THR A 695 -46.36 -30.38 -0.29
N CYS A 696 -45.55 -29.34 -0.13
CA CYS A 696 -44.43 -29.32 0.84
C CYS A 696 -44.76 -28.72 2.20
N GLN A 697 -46.02 -28.54 2.56
CA GLN A 697 -46.38 -28.13 3.92
C GLN A 697 -46.08 -29.30 4.88
N ASP A 698 -45.14 -29.05 5.81
CA ASP A 698 -44.78 -29.96 6.90
C ASP A 698 -43.84 -31.13 6.59
N GLU A 699 -43.23 -31.23 5.40
CA GLU A 699 -42.22 -32.24 5.11
C GLU A 699 -40.80 -31.72 5.40
N PRO A 700 -39.92 -32.44 6.09
CA PRO A 700 -38.54 -32.01 6.31
C PRO A 700 -37.75 -32.03 5.01
N GLY A 701 -36.89 -31.03 4.80
CA GLY A 701 -35.90 -31.00 3.73
C GLY A 701 -34.63 -31.76 4.10
N TYR A 702 -33.79 -32.00 3.13
CA TYR A 702 -32.45 -32.54 3.33
C TYR A 702 -31.41 -31.44 3.16
N VAL A 703 -30.35 -31.48 3.95
CA VAL A 703 -29.17 -30.66 3.75
C VAL A 703 -28.41 -31.17 2.55
N MET A 704 -28.25 -30.34 1.54
CA MET A 704 -27.55 -30.63 0.30
C MET A 704 -26.21 -29.89 0.30
N VAL A 705 -25.21 -30.45 -0.33
CA VAL A 705 -23.91 -29.86 -0.59
C VAL A 705 -23.60 -29.96 -2.07
N VAL A 706 -23.14 -28.89 -2.67
CA VAL A 706 -22.68 -28.89 -4.05
C VAL A 706 -21.38 -28.07 -4.16
N GLN A 707 -20.46 -28.53 -4.97
CA GLN A 707 -19.24 -27.79 -5.30
C GLN A 707 -19.48 -26.91 -6.52
N LEU A 708 -19.02 -25.67 -6.46
CA LEU A 708 -19.01 -24.71 -7.57
C LEU A 708 -17.58 -24.54 -8.06
N ASP A 709 -17.37 -24.67 -9.37
CA ASP A 709 -16.10 -24.41 -10.04
C ASP A 709 -16.30 -23.52 -11.26
N SER A 710 -15.24 -23.22 -11.98
CA SER A 710 -15.28 -22.40 -13.22
C SER A 710 -16.15 -22.97 -14.34
N ASN A 711 -16.60 -24.25 -14.23
CA ASN A 711 -17.48 -24.91 -15.20
C ASN A 711 -18.95 -24.90 -14.75
N GLY A 712 -19.23 -24.45 -13.53
CA GLY A 712 -20.56 -24.41 -12.92
C GLY A 712 -20.72 -25.34 -11.72
N PHE A 713 -21.95 -25.53 -11.31
CA PHE A 713 -22.28 -26.41 -10.19
C PHE A 713 -22.02 -27.88 -10.53
N GLY A 714 -21.37 -28.57 -9.62
CA GLY A 714 -21.19 -30.03 -9.66
C GLY A 714 -22.49 -30.80 -9.37
N THR A 715 -22.38 -32.12 -9.15
CA THR A 715 -23.52 -32.93 -8.77
C THR A 715 -23.82 -32.77 -7.28
N PRO A 716 -25.03 -32.34 -6.89
CA PRO A 716 -25.38 -32.18 -5.47
C PRO A 716 -25.32 -33.49 -4.70
N VAL A 717 -24.80 -33.44 -3.49
CA VAL A 717 -24.75 -34.58 -2.56
C VAL A 717 -25.80 -34.39 -1.46
N ASN A 718 -26.70 -35.36 -1.31
CA ASN A 718 -27.64 -35.41 -0.21
C ASN A 718 -26.94 -35.98 1.04
N THR A 719 -26.77 -35.18 2.06
CA THR A 719 -26.09 -35.58 3.31
C THR A 719 -26.93 -36.55 4.18
N SER A 720 -28.15 -36.88 3.76
CA SER A 720 -29.15 -37.64 4.55
C SER A 720 -29.54 -36.99 5.88
N ALA A 721 -29.10 -35.73 6.12
CA ALA A 721 -29.45 -34.96 7.31
C ALA A 721 -30.81 -34.27 7.10
N LEU A 722 -31.75 -34.48 8.01
CA LEU A 722 -33.09 -33.90 7.94
C LEU A 722 -33.09 -32.53 8.61
N ALA A 723 -33.35 -31.48 7.83
CA ALA A 723 -33.53 -30.12 8.31
C ALA A 723 -35.00 -29.79 8.56
N HIS A 724 -35.28 -29.03 9.58
CA HIS A 724 -36.63 -28.52 9.84
C HIS A 724 -36.87 -27.29 8.97
N VAL A 725 -37.92 -27.32 8.16
CA VAL A 725 -38.38 -26.15 7.37
C VAL A 725 -39.60 -25.59 8.08
N PRO A 726 -39.48 -24.49 8.86
CA PRO A 726 -40.65 -23.94 9.56
C PRO A 726 -41.63 -23.33 8.54
N GLY A 727 -42.84 -23.81 8.51
CA GLY A 727 -44.08 -23.29 7.93
C GLY A 727 -43.98 -22.30 6.79
N GLN A 728 -43.53 -22.76 5.65
CA GLN A 728 -43.18 -21.91 4.53
C GLN A 728 -44.34 -21.27 3.76
N PHE A 729 -45.58 -21.68 4.05
CA PHE A 729 -46.75 -21.22 3.31
C PHE A 729 -47.90 -20.79 4.22
N ASP A 730 -47.66 -19.85 5.11
CA ASP A 730 -48.76 -19.09 5.64
C ASP A 730 -49.05 -17.92 4.68
N ASN A 731 -50.22 -17.95 4.03
CA ASN A 731 -50.69 -16.93 3.09
C ASN A 731 -50.88 -15.56 3.74
N ASN A 732 -50.37 -15.35 4.95
CA ASN A 732 -50.31 -14.08 5.64
C ASN A 732 -48.87 -13.56 5.67
N TRP A 733 -48.62 -12.60 4.90
CA TRP A 733 -47.45 -11.75 4.76
C TRP A 733 -46.80 -11.33 6.11
N GLY A 734 -46.07 -12.19 6.73
CA GLY A 734 -45.38 -11.83 7.96
C GLY A 734 -44.86 -13.05 8.73
N VAL A 735 -43.57 -13.13 8.78
CA VAL A 735 -42.73 -14.08 9.53
C VAL A 735 -42.43 -15.36 8.76
N ALA A 736 -41.50 -15.27 7.82
CA ALA A 736 -40.70 -16.42 7.42
C ALA A 736 -39.85 -16.84 8.64
N GLY A 737 -40.04 -18.05 9.13
CA GLY A 737 -39.17 -18.60 10.17
C GLY A 737 -37.74 -18.71 9.63
N ASN A 738 -36.79 -18.17 10.37
CA ASN A 738 -35.37 -18.26 10.03
C ASN A 738 -34.92 -19.72 10.14
N SER A 739 -34.79 -20.42 9.02
CA SER A 739 -33.97 -21.63 8.97
C SER A 739 -32.52 -21.16 8.89
N SER A 740 -31.71 -21.47 9.87
CA SER A 740 -30.29 -21.13 9.87
C SER A 740 -29.49 -22.34 9.42
N LEU A 741 -28.69 -22.13 8.41
CA LEU A 741 -27.69 -23.07 7.91
C LEU A 741 -26.35 -22.33 7.96
N ALA A 742 -25.31 -22.98 8.43
CA ALA A 742 -23.96 -22.43 8.44
C ALA A 742 -22.97 -23.54 8.03
N LEU A 743 -22.09 -23.21 7.11
CA LEU A 743 -20.99 -24.05 6.61
C LEU A 743 -19.67 -23.50 7.10
N ASP A 744 -18.75 -24.37 7.46
CA ASP A 744 -17.36 -24.04 7.78
C ASP A 744 -16.46 -25.19 7.27
N LEU A 745 -15.41 -24.87 6.54
CA LEU A 745 -14.45 -25.81 5.99
C LEU A 745 -13.15 -25.75 6.81
N GLY A 746 -12.86 -26.86 7.49
CA GLY A 746 -11.64 -26.98 8.28
C GLY A 746 -10.36 -27.01 7.43
N LEU A 747 -9.25 -26.51 8.00
CA LEU A 747 -7.91 -26.56 7.40
C LEU A 747 -7.43 -27.98 7.04
N ASP A 748 -8.06 -29.03 7.53
CA ASP A 748 -7.78 -30.43 7.21
C ASP A 748 -8.68 -30.98 6.07
N GLY A 749 -9.48 -30.11 5.45
CA GLY A 749 -10.48 -30.48 4.43
C GLY A 749 -11.75 -31.11 5.02
N SER A 750 -11.95 -31.00 6.34
CA SER A 750 -13.20 -31.41 6.97
C SER A 750 -14.28 -30.36 6.74
N MET A 751 -15.51 -30.81 6.53
CA MET A 751 -16.68 -29.95 6.37
C MET A 751 -17.53 -29.98 7.63
N HIS A 752 -17.96 -28.83 8.10
CA HIS A 752 -18.75 -28.65 9.31
C HIS A 752 -20.03 -27.87 8.99
N ILE A 753 -21.18 -28.46 9.19
CA ILE A 753 -22.47 -27.84 8.91
C ILE A 753 -23.31 -27.79 10.17
N ALA A 754 -23.77 -26.61 10.55
CA ALA A 754 -24.74 -26.41 11.59
C ALA A 754 -26.10 -26.03 11.00
N TYR A 755 -27.18 -26.67 11.43
CA TYR A 755 -28.51 -26.44 10.89
C TYR A 755 -29.60 -26.64 11.95
N LEU A 756 -30.76 -26.03 11.73
CA LEU A 756 -31.96 -26.34 12.53
C LEU A 756 -32.55 -27.66 12.07
N GLY A 757 -32.52 -28.66 12.92
CA GLY A 757 -32.99 -30.02 12.61
C GLY A 757 -34.32 -30.38 13.25
N SER A 758 -34.93 -31.50 12.81
CA SER A 758 -36.16 -32.05 13.37
C SER A 758 -35.85 -33.31 14.19
N PRO A 759 -36.35 -33.51 15.43
CA PRO A 759 -37.18 -32.54 16.19
C PRO A 759 -36.39 -31.33 16.68
N ASP A 760 -37.09 -30.22 16.93
CA ASP A 760 -36.56 -28.88 17.23
C ASP A 760 -35.25 -28.86 18.01
N GLY A 761 -34.18 -28.33 17.33
CA GLY A 761 -32.87 -28.20 17.94
C GLY A 761 -31.81 -27.86 16.88
N ILE A 762 -30.65 -27.34 17.33
CA ILE A 762 -29.50 -27.15 16.48
C ILE A 762 -28.80 -28.50 16.33
N HIS A 763 -28.63 -28.92 15.11
CA HIS A 763 -27.92 -30.11 14.71
C HIS A 763 -26.58 -29.76 14.09
N TYR A 764 -25.63 -30.68 14.17
CA TYR A 764 -24.29 -30.51 13.66
C TYR A 764 -23.90 -31.75 12.86
N LEU A 765 -23.42 -31.53 11.66
CA LEU A 765 -22.89 -32.56 10.77
C LEU A 765 -21.41 -32.26 10.53
N SER A 766 -20.55 -33.25 10.58
CA SER A 766 -19.15 -33.12 10.15
C SER A 766 -18.73 -34.29 9.28
N CYS A 767 -17.99 -34.02 8.23
CA CYS A 767 -17.43 -35.02 7.34
C CYS A 767 -15.93 -34.79 7.20
N SER A 768 -15.13 -35.86 7.28
CA SER A 768 -13.69 -35.80 6.96
C SER A 768 -13.51 -36.06 5.47
N SER A 769 -13.18 -35.03 4.68
CA SER A 769 -12.98 -35.04 3.23
C SER A 769 -14.19 -35.56 2.40
N ALA A 770 -14.76 -34.68 1.61
CA ALA A 770 -15.88 -34.87 0.69
C ALA A 770 -16.96 -35.79 1.22
N CYS A 771 -18.12 -35.28 1.59
CA CYS A 771 -19.27 -36.04 2.07
C CYS A 771 -19.82 -37.06 1.01
N ASP A 772 -18.94 -37.74 0.27
CA ASP A 772 -19.21 -38.55 -0.91
C ASP A 772 -19.81 -39.92 -0.62
N SER A 773 -20.16 -40.22 0.62
CA SER A 773 -20.82 -41.51 0.94
C SER A 773 -21.82 -41.34 2.08
N PRO A 774 -23.05 -41.88 1.91
CA PRO A 774 -24.06 -41.89 2.98
C PRO A 774 -23.61 -42.72 4.19
#